data_15c008d7c11af0d2c40fa9a5d01ecb03
#
_entry.id   15c008d7c11af0d2c40fa9a5d01ecb03
#
_cell.length_a   1.000
_cell.length_b   1.000
_cell.length_c   1.000
_cell.angle_alpha   90.00
_cell.angle_beta   90.00
_cell.angle_gamma   90.00
#
_symmetry.space_group_name_H-M   'P 1'
#
loop_
_entity.id
_entity.type
_entity.pdbx_description
1 polymer ?
#
loop_
_entity_poly.entity_id
_entity_poly.type
_entity_poly.pdbx_seq_one_letter_code
_entity_poly.pdbx_strand_id
1 'polypeptide(L)'
;MATTMEPEIRQPAPAPVDQTPRQQRVKAIWDARIMRRALVESILKLNPRHMMGNPVMFVVEIGSIITTVLLLKGGDAFKFNLQITLWLWFTVLFANFAEAMAEGRGKAQADTLRKARAETVANRLLPGGETELVPSSKLRTGDMVMVAAGEFIPSDGEITEGVASVDESAITGESAPVIREAGGDRSAVTGGTRVLSDWLKVRITSDPGDTFLDRMIALVEGASRQKTPNEIALNILLAGLTIIFLLAVITLQPFAIYSGAPQSIFVLVSLLVCLIPTTIGGLLSAIGIAGMDRLIQYNVLAMSGRAVEAAGDVNTLLLDKTGTITFGNRQAAEFIPAPGVTATQLADAAQLSSLPDETPEGRSIVVLAKEKYGLRGRELASHEAEFVPFSAQTRMSGVTLDGREIRKGSADAIAKYIAGEKGLPKAIQETVDQIARAGGTPLVVCENRTALGVIYLKDIVKGGLRERFSHLRAMGIKTVMITGDNPLTAAAIASEAGVDDFLAQATPKEKMDLIKREQAEGKLVAMTGDGTNDAPALAQADVGVAMNTGTQAAKEAGNMVDLDSNPTKLIEIVEIGKQLLMTRGALTTFSISNDVAKYFAIIPAMFAGAFPVLNTLNIMHLKTPGSAILSAVIFNALIIVALIPLALRGVKYRPMGAAALLRNNLLVYGFGGIVVPFIGIKLIDILITTVGLA
;
A
#
# COMPACT_ATOMS: atom_id res chain seq x y z
N MET A 1 -62.91 27.43 23.99
CA MET A 1 -62.05 26.25 24.25
C MET A 1 -61.03 26.21 23.12
N ALA A 2 -59.85 26.63 23.44
CA ALA A 2 -58.73 26.71 22.50
C ALA A 2 -57.90 25.44 22.67
N THR A 3 -57.81 24.66 21.59
CA THR A 3 -56.98 23.44 21.53
C THR A 3 -55.59 23.85 21.12
N THR A 4 -54.64 23.74 22.05
CA THR A 4 -53.21 23.96 21.82
C THR A 4 -52.64 22.79 21.02
N MET A 5 -52.18 23.05 19.78
CA MET A 5 -51.37 22.15 18.99
C MET A 5 -49.90 22.26 19.49
N GLU A 6 -49.35 21.17 19.97
CA GLU A 6 -47.91 21.01 20.18
C GLU A 6 -47.20 20.89 18.85
N PRO A 7 -45.98 21.51 18.68
CA PRO A 7 -45.24 21.41 17.44
C PRO A 7 -44.54 20.05 17.33
N GLU A 8 -44.83 19.35 16.26
CA GLU A 8 -44.16 18.11 15.83
C GLU A 8 -42.67 18.40 15.56
N ILE A 9 -41.79 17.90 16.43
CA ILE A 9 -40.32 17.95 16.22
C ILE A 9 -39.97 16.97 15.11
N ARG A 10 -39.86 17.47 13.87
CA ARG A 10 -39.26 16.71 12.75
C ARG A 10 -37.80 16.48 13.05
N GLN A 11 -37.40 15.26 13.35
CA GLN A 11 -35.99 14.83 13.32
C GLN A 11 -35.47 15.00 11.89
N PRO A 12 -34.30 15.65 11.71
CA PRO A 12 -33.68 15.72 10.39
C PRO A 12 -33.33 14.32 9.90
N ALA A 13 -33.64 14.01 8.65
CA ALA A 13 -33.30 12.77 7.98
C ALA A 13 -31.75 12.58 8.09
N PRO A 14 -31.28 11.36 8.35
CA PRO A 14 -29.84 11.11 8.36
C PRO A 14 -29.27 11.50 6.98
N ALA A 15 -28.23 12.34 7.00
CA ALA A 15 -27.52 12.74 5.79
C ALA A 15 -27.05 11.48 5.04
N PRO A 16 -27.14 11.43 3.71
CA PRO A 16 -26.62 10.31 2.94
C PRO A 16 -25.13 10.16 3.29
N VAL A 17 -24.75 8.96 3.73
CA VAL A 17 -23.35 8.61 3.96
C VAL A 17 -22.67 8.67 2.59
N ASP A 18 -21.88 9.71 2.38
CA ASP A 18 -21.10 9.89 1.17
C ASP A 18 -20.01 8.80 1.14
N GLN A 19 -20.28 7.73 0.39
CA GLN A 19 -19.39 6.58 0.21
C GLN A 19 -18.31 6.84 -0.86
N THR A 20 -18.13 8.09 -1.28
CA THR A 20 -16.97 8.44 -2.09
C THR A 20 -15.71 8.30 -1.22
N PRO A 21 -14.71 7.48 -1.64
CA PRO A 21 -13.44 7.43 -0.94
C PRO A 21 -12.92 8.88 -0.83
N ARG A 22 -12.76 9.39 0.38
CA ARG A 22 -12.10 10.68 0.59
C ARG A 22 -10.74 10.60 -0.06
N GLN A 23 -10.63 11.16 -1.26
CA GLN A 23 -9.33 11.44 -1.85
C GLN A 23 -8.60 12.29 -0.82
N GLN A 24 -7.71 11.66 -0.04
CA GLN A 24 -6.79 12.38 0.83
C GLN A 24 -6.12 13.41 -0.07
N ARG A 25 -6.22 14.69 0.29
CA ARG A 25 -5.61 15.78 -0.46
C ARG A 25 -4.13 15.44 -0.62
N VAL A 26 -3.74 15.03 -1.82
CA VAL A 26 -2.33 14.85 -2.18
C VAL A 26 -1.64 16.15 -1.81
N LYS A 27 -0.83 16.12 -0.75
CA LYS A 27 -0.07 17.32 -0.32
C LYS A 27 0.70 17.82 -1.53
N ALA A 28 0.62 19.13 -1.79
CA ALA A 28 1.25 19.74 -2.95
C ALA A 28 2.71 19.27 -3.03
N ILE A 29 3.18 18.87 -4.23
CA ILE A 29 4.57 18.44 -4.47
C ILE A 29 5.54 19.50 -3.97
N TRP A 30 5.15 20.77 -4.04
CA TRP A 30 5.91 21.96 -3.69
C TRP A 30 5.46 22.55 -2.33
N ASP A 31 5.67 21.79 -1.22
CA ASP A 31 5.55 22.34 0.13
C ASP A 31 6.84 23.12 0.45
N ALA A 32 6.69 24.40 0.83
CA ALA A 32 7.81 25.31 1.08
C ALA A 32 8.76 24.80 2.18
N ARG A 33 8.24 24.08 3.19
CA ARG A 33 9.05 23.50 4.28
C ARG A 33 9.91 22.34 3.77
N ILE A 34 9.32 21.46 2.96
CA ILE A 34 10.03 20.33 2.34
C ILE A 34 11.10 20.88 1.38
N MET A 35 10.77 21.87 0.55
CA MET A 35 11.72 22.51 -0.37
C MET A 35 12.92 23.15 0.35
N ARG A 36 12.68 23.91 1.42
CA ARG A 36 13.77 24.54 2.20
C ARG A 36 14.69 23.49 2.81
N ARG A 37 14.14 22.42 3.36
CA ARG A 37 14.90 21.29 3.92
C ARG A 37 15.70 20.58 2.83
N ALA A 38 15.09 20.31 1.68
CA ALA A 38 15.73 19.65 0.55
C ALA A 38 16.89 20.46 -0.03
N LEU A 39 16.80 21.80 -0.06
CA LEU A 39 17.91 22.69 -0.44
C LEU A 39 19.11 22.54 0.49
N VAL A 40 18.90 22.51 1.79
CA VAL A 40 20.00 22.31 2.76
C VAL A 40 20.59 20.90 2.62
N GLU A 41 19.75 19.89 2.55
CA GLU A 41 20.18 18.49 2.42
C GLU A 41 20.90 18.23 1.09
N SER A 42 20.56 18.93 0.00
CA SER A 42 21.26 18.77 -1.29
C SER A 42 22.74 19.17 -1.20
N ILE A 43 23.06 20.13 -0.35
CA ILE A 43 24.47 20.55 -0.08
C ILE A 43 25.16 19.53 0.84
N LEU A 44 24.50 19.07 1.89
CA LEU A 44 25.06 18.06 2.81
C LEU A 44 25.35 16.73 2.12
N LYS A 45 24.56 16.38 1.10
CA LYS A 45 24.74 15.17 0.28
C LYS A 45 25.94 15.23 -0.68
N LEU A 46 26.63 16.37 -0.81
CA LEU A 46 27.90 16.47 -1.53
C LEU A 46 29.05 15.74 -0.81
N ASN A 47 28.79 15.04 0.29
CA ASN A 47 29.79 14.21 0.94
C ASN A 47 30.20 13.05 0.00
N PRO A 48 31.49 12.89 -0.37
CA PRO A 48 31.97 11.88 -1.31
C PRO A 48 31.54 10.44 -0.94
N ARG A 49 31.47 10.12 0.36
CA ARG A 49 30.99 8.80 0.82
C ARG A 49 29.54 8.52 0.43
N HIS A 50 28.70 9.54 0.45
CA HIS A 50 27.31 9.44 0.00
C HIS A 50 27.24 9.32 -1.53
N MET A 51 27.99 10.18 -2.23
CA MET A 51 28.01 10.23 -3.69
C MET A 51 28.56 8.95 -4.33
N MET A 52 29.50 8.23 -3.70
CA MET A 52 30.00 6.92 -4.17
C MET A 52 28.87 5.87 -4.31
N GLY A 53 27.76 6.03 -3.61
CA GLY A 53 26.55 5.18 -3.77
C GLY A 53 25.86 5.36 -5.13
N ASN A 54 26.19 6.42 -5.87
CA ASN A 54 25.67 6.74 -7.21
C ASN A 54 26.86 7.05 -8.16
N PRO A 55 27.39 6.05 -8.87
CA PRO A 55 28.64 6.19 -9.62
C PRO A 55 28.56 7.25 -10.72
N VAL A 56 27.41 7.47 -11.33
CA VAL A 56 27.21 8.50 -12.35
C VAL A 56 27.41 9.90 -11.75
N MET A 57 26.67 10.20 -10.68
CA MET A 57 26.74 11.51 -10.04
C MET A 57 28.08 11.78 -9.35
N PHE A 58 28.71 10.72 -8.84
CA PHE A 58 30.08 10.82 -8.29
C PHE A 58 31.09 11.29 -9.35
N VAL A 59 31.03 10.77 -10.57
CA VAL A 59 31.90 11.20 -11.68
C VAL A 59 31.61 12.64 -12.09
N VAL A 60 30.33 13.07 -12.08
CA VAL A 60 29.98 14.49 -12.33
C VAL A 60 30.54 15.39 -11.24
N GLU A 61 30.48 15.00 -9.96
CA GLU A 61 31.04 15.74 -8.85
C GLU A 61 32.55 15.89 -8.98
N ILE A 62 33.28 14.81 -9.29
CA ILE A 62 34.75 14.87 -9.54
C ILE A 62 35.04 15.82 -10.70
N GLY A 63 34.29 15.75 -11.79
CA GLY A 63 34.39 16.67 -12.91
C GLY A 63 34.16 18.13 -12.51
N SER A 64 33.17 18.39 -11.65
CA SER A 64 32.91 19.72 -11.09
C SER A 64 34.07 20.25 -10.22
N ILE A 65 34.67 19.39 -9.41
CA ILE A 65 35.84 19.74 -8.60
C ILE A 65 37.05 20.05 -9.50
N ILE A 66 37.33 19.21 -10.50
CA ILE A 66 38.44 19.40 -11.44
C ILE A 66 38.27 20.74 -12.17
N THR A 67 37.10 21.01 -12.72
CA THR A 67 36.84 22.26 -13.43
C THR A 67 36.92 23.48 -12.50
N THR A 68 36.50 23.37 -11.23
CA THR A 68 36.68 24.43 -10.22
C THR A 68 38.15 24.72 -9.95
N VAL A 69 38.97 23.68 -9.73
CA VAL A 69 40.41 23.83 -9.50
C VAL A 69 41.12 24.48 -10.70
N LEU A 70 40.77 24.07 -11.92
CA LEU A 70 41.32 24.64 -13.14
C LEU A 70 40.86 26.09 -13.35
N LEU A 71 39.61 26.43 -13.02
CA LEU A 71 39.09 27.79 -13.09
C LEU A 71 39.87 28.75 -12.15
N LEU A 72 40.21 28.28 -10.92
CA LEU A 72 40.99 29.05 -9.94
C LEU A 72 42.45 29.27 -10.38
N LYS A 73 43.01 28.40 -11.21
CA LYS A 73 44.35 28.60 -11.78
C LYS A 73 44.39 29.70 -12.85
N GLY A 74 43.23 30.17 -13.31
CA GLY A 74 43.12 31.16 -14.38
C GLY A 74 43.36 30.53 -15.76
N GLY A 75 43.16 31.29 -16.83
CA GLY A 75 43.38 30.87 -18.21
C GLY A 75 42.45 31.61 -19.18
N ASP A 76 42.64 31.31 -20.47
CA ASP A 76 41.80 31.84 -21.54
C ASP A 76 40.35 31.35 -21.42
N ALA A 77 39.40 32.10 -21.99
CA ALA A 77 37.96 31.77 -21.99
C ALA A 77 37.31 31.66 -20.59
N PHE A 78 37.75 32.49 -19.63
CA PHE A 78 37.26 32.46 -18.24
C PHE A 78 35.70 32.43 -18.14
N LYS A 79 35.00 33.27 -18.92
CA LYS A 79 33.53 33.32 -18.90
C LYS A 79 32.89 31.99 -19.28
N PHE A 80 33.39 31.35 -20.32
CA PHE A 80 32.90 30.03 -20.75
C PHE A 80 33.19 28.96 -19.71
N ASN A 81 34.42 28.89 -19.20
CA ASN A 81 34.84 27.92 -18.19
C ASN A 81 34.06 28.07 -16.88
N LEU A 82 33.77 29.30 -16.46
CA LEU A 82 32.94 29.59 -15.29
C LEU A 82 31.52 29.05 -15.48
N GLN A 83 30.91 29.30 -16.63
CA GLN A 83 29.56 28.83 -16.92
C GLN A 83 29.49 27.28 -16.92
N ILE A 84 30.43 26.60 -17.57
CA ILE A 84 30.51 25.13 -17.53
C ILE A 84 30.59 24.65 -16.08
N THR A 85 31.51 25.20 -15.28
CA THR A 85 31.70 24.80 -13.88
C THR A 85 30.42 25.01 -13.05
N LEU A 86 29.77 26.15 -13.21
CA LEU A 86 28.50 26.43 -12.50
C LEU A 86 27.40 25.47 -12.87
N TRP A 87 27.22 25.15 -14.16
CA TRP A 87 26.19 24.22 -14.59
C TRP A 87 26.46 22.77 -14.22
N LEU A 88 27.72 22.36 -14.11
CA LEU A 88 28.12 21.05 -13.57
C LEU A 88 27.72 20.95 -12.09
N TRP A 89 28.02 21.94 -11.28
CA TRP A 89 27.58 21.97 -9.88
C TRP A 89 26.06 22.01 -9.76
N PHE A 90 25.38 22.75 -10.64
CA PHE A 90 23.93 22.76 -10.71
C PHE A 90 23.36 21.36 -10.96
N THR A 91 23.97 20.61 -11.87
CA THR A 91 23.56 19.22 -12.18
C THR A 91 23.62 18.33 -10.95
N VAL A 92 24.74 18.37 -10.21
CA VAL A 92 24.93 17.57 -8.98
C VAL A 92 23.94 18.00 -7.90
N LEU A 93 23.80 19.31 -7.66
CA LEU A 93 22.89 19.86 -6.65
C LEU A 93 21.44 19.53 -6.93
N PHE A 94 20.98 19.59 -8.19
CA PHE A 94 19.60 19.23 -8.54
C PHE A 94 19.33 17.73 -8.45
N ALA A 95 20.30 16.87 -8.74
CA ALA A 95 20.16 15.45 -8.51
C ALA A 95 19.98 15.14 -7.01
N ASN A 96 20.84 15.73 -6.18
CA ASN A 96 20.75 15.60 -4.71
C ASN A 96 19.44 16.21 -4.17
N PHE A 97 19.00 17.33 -4.74
CA PHE A 97 17.72 17.96 -4.39
C PHE A 97 16.53 17.07 -4.71
N ALA A 98 16.51 16.40 -5.87
CA ALA A 98 15.44 15.48 -6.23
C ALA A 98 15.32 14.33 -5.22
N GLU A 99 16.45 13.76 -4.80
CA GLU A 99 16.50 12.71 -3.77
C GLU A 99 16.05 13.26 -2.41
N ALA A 100 16.56 14.41 -1.98
CA ALA A 100 16.19 15.05 -0.72
C ALA A 100 14.71 15.45 -0.66
N MET A 101 14.10 15.85 -1.79
CA MET A 101 12.67 16.11 -1.90
C MET A 101 11.83 14.84 -1.68
N ALA A 102 12.27 13.71 -2.23
CA ALA A 102 11.61 12.43 -2.01
C ALA A 102 11.70 12.00 -0.55
N GLU A 103 12.89 12.07 0.07
CA GLU A 103 13.12 11.76 1.49
C GLU A 103 12.38 12.70 2.43
N GLY A 104 12.33 14.00 2.11
CA GLY A 104 11.69 15.01 2.93
C GLY A 104 10.19 14.77 3.12
N ARG A 105 9.54 14.12 2.16
CA ARG A 105 8.13 13.69 2.28
C ARG A 105 7.98 12.58 3.31
N GLY A 106 8.82 11.55 3.24
CA GLY A 106 8.85 10.48 4.23
C GLY A 106 9.11 11.02 5.63
N LYS A 107 10.14 11.87 5.81
CA LYS A 107 10.46 12.48 7.10
C LYS A 107 9.31 13.32 7.68
N ALA A 108 8.59 14.06 6.84
CA ALA A 108 7.41 14.84 7.30
C ALA A 108 6.26 13.94 7.81
N GLN A 109 6.13 12.75 7.26
CA GLN A 109 5.16 11.75 7.69
C GLN A 109 5.62 11.06 8.99
N ALA A 110 6.89 10.71 9.08
CA ALA A 110 7.51 10.20 10.31
C ALA A 110 7.37 11.17 11.49
N ASP A 111 7.54 12.47 11.26
CA ASP A 111 7.33 13.50 12.28
C ASP A 111 5.87 13.54 12.78
N THR A 112 4.91 13.24 11.92
CA THR A 112 3.49 13.13 12.30
C THR A 112 3.26 11.89 13.18
N LEU A 113 3.85 10.75 12.82
CA LEU A 113 3.80 9.52 13.60
C LEU A 113 4.51 9.66 14.95
N ARG A 114 5.66 10.35 15.01
CA ARG A 114 6.36 10.64 16.26
C ARG A 114 5.53 11.50 17.22
N LYS A 115 4.75 12.45 16.72
CA LYS A 115 3.85 13.26 17.54
C LYS A 115 2.69 12.45 18.12
N ALA A 116 2.27 11.38 17.44
CA ALA A 116 1.28 10.42 17.95
C ALA A 116 1.87 9.51 19.03
N ARG A 117 3.20 9.38 19.12
CA ARG A 117 3.90 8.67 20.18
C ARG A 117 3.90 9.52 21.47
N ALA A 118 2.81 9.43 22.25
CA ALA A 118 2.80 10.01 23.57
C ALA A 118 3.65 9.12 24.52
N GLU A 119 4.52 9.73 25.34
CA GLU A 119 5.06 9.02 26.51
C GLU A 119 3.89 8.76 27.45
N THR A 120 3.42 7.52 27.47
CA THR A 120 2.30 7.08 28.29
C THR A 120 2.82 6.42 29.57
N VAL A 121 2.06 6.56 30.65
CA VAL A 121 2.28 5.81 31.89
C VAL A 121 1.42 4.55 31.81
N ALA A 122 2.00 3.40 32.11
CA ALA A 122 1.35 2.10 32.08
C ALA A 122 1.10 1.54 33.46
N ASN A 123 -0.04 0.91 33.67
CA ASN A 123 -0.37 0.14 34.87
C ASN A 123 0.18 -1.29 34.71
N ARG A 124 1.45 -1.53 35.14
CA ARG A 124 2.07 -2.85 35.08
C ARG A 124 1.55 -3.73 36.19
N LEU A 125 1.13 -4.94 35.84
CA LEU A 125 0.68 -5.96 36.78
C LEU A 125 1.89 -6.76 37.29
N LEU A 126 2.09 -6.80 38.61
CA LEU A 126 3.13 -7.58 39.25
C LEU A 126 2.63 -9.00 39.60
N PRO A 127 3.57 -9.99 39.71
CA PRO A 127 3.23 -11.31 40.26
C PRO A 127 2.70 -11.17 41.68
N GLY A 128 1.39 -11.27 41.86
CA GLY A 128 0.70 -11.04 43.16
C GLY A 128 -0.54 -10.17 43.03
N GLY A 129 -0.78 -9.57 41.85
CA GLY A 129 -1.99 -8.78 41.57
C GLY A 129 -1.89 -7.30 41.92
N GLU A 130 -0.75 -6.84 42.41
CA GLU A 130 -0.46 -5.41 42.63
C GLU A 130 -0.16 -4.72 41.31
N THR A 131 -0.52 -3.43 41.19
CA THR A 131 -0.25 -2.59 40.05
C THR A 131 0.85 -1.58 40.33
N GLU A 132 1.79 -1.42 39.43
CA GLU A 132 2.85 -0.42 39.46
C GLU A 132 2.73 0.53 38.27
N LEU A 133 2.77 1.84 38.54
CA LEU A 133 2.81 2.85 37.47
C LEU A 133 4.24 2.99 36.91
N VAL A 134 4.44 2.61 35.67
CA VAL A 134 5.74 2.69 35.00
C VAL A 134 5.62 3.48 33.69
N PRO A 135 6.63 4.27 33.28
CA PRO A 135 6.68 4.84 31.94
C PRO A 135 6.70 3.73 30.88
N SER A 136 5.99 3.93 29.76
CA SER A 136 5.96 2.97 28.64
C SER A 136 7.36 2.61 28.11
N SER A 137 8.33 3.51 28.20
CA SER A 137 9.73 3.29 27.82
C SER A 137 10.47 2.27 28.71
N LYS A 138 9.92 1.88 29.86
CA LYS A 138 10.50 0.87 30.74
C LYS A 138 9.86 -0.51 30.61
N LEU A 139 8.77 -0.63 29.86
CA LEU A 139 8.13 -1.91 29.60
C LEU A 139 9.05 -2.83 28.79
N ARG A 140 8.94 -4.12 29.02
CA ARG A 140 9.68 -5.17 28.31
C ARG A 140 8.75 -6.25 27.81
N THR A 141 9.20 -6.97 26.80
CA THR A 141 8.50 -8.13 26.28
C THR A 141 8.19 -9.12 27.42
N GLY A 142 6.91 -9.50 27.53
CA GLY A 142 6.40 -10.37 28.58
C GLY A 142 5.75 -9.65 29.78
N ASP A 143 5.95 -8.34 29.93
CA ASP A 143 5.25 -7.56 30.97
C ASP A 143 3.73 -7.60 30.73
N MET A 144 2.97 -7.65 31.84
CA MET A 144 1.51 -7.59 31.81
C MET A 144 1.06 -6.19 32.20
N VAL A 145 0.18 -5.58 31.41
CA VAL A 145 -0.37 -4.26 31.71
C VAL A 145 -1.89 -4.29 31.66
N MET A 146 -2.52 -3.46 32.48
CA MET A 146 -3.96 -3.20 32.42
C MET A 146 -4.19 -1.83 31.79
N VAL A 147 -5.10 -1.77 30.82
CA VAL A 147 -5.48 -0.55 30.10
C VAL A 147 -6.99 -0.38 30.21
N ALA A 148 -7.44 0.70 30.82
CA ALA A 148 -8.86 1.00 31.01
C ALA A 148 -9.38 1.97 29.94
N ALA A 149 -10.71 2.12 29.88
CA ALA A 149 -11.35 3.08 28.99
C ALA A 149 -10.80 4.51 29.21
N GLY A 150 -10.45 5.17 28.10
CA GLY A 150 -9.83 6.50 28.08
C GLY A 150 -8.31 6.49 28.12
N GLU A 151 -7.66 5.39 28.43
CA GLU A 151 -6.21 5.27 28.45
C GLU A 151 -5.64 4.89 27.08
N PHE A 152 -4.35 5.20 26.88
CA PHE A 152 -3.59 4.78 25.72
C PHE A 152 -2.93 3.43 25.97
N ILE A 153 -2.93 2.57 24.97
CA ILE A 153 -2.17 1.32 24.97
C ILE A 153 -0.68 1.67 24.94
N PRO A 154 0.11 1.24 25.95
CA PRO A 154 1.45 1.80 26.15
C PRO A 154 2.52 1.24 25.22
N SER A 155 2.32 0.04 24.67
CA SER A 155 3.21 -0.63 23.71
C SER A 155 2.45 -1.70 22.96
N ASP A 156 3.07 -2.28 21.93
CA ASP A 156 2.48 -3.38 21.19
C ASP A 156 2.33 -4.61 22.11
N GLY A 157 1.22 -5.30 21.95
CA GLY A 157 0.91 -6.43 22.81
C GLY A 157 -0.19 -7.34 22.29
N GLU A 158 -0.43 -8.39 23.05
CA GLU A 158 -1.50 -9.34 22.83
C GLU A 158 -2.46 -9.33 24.03
N ILE A 159 -3.75 -9.22 23.75
CA ILE A 159 -4.78 -9.24 24.78
C ILE A 159 -4.90 -10.65 25.35
N THR A 160 -4.73 -10.77 26.67
CA THR A 160 -4.90 -12.03 27.40
C THR A 160 -6.26 -12.15 28.06
N GLU A 161 -6.88 -11.02 28.44
CA GLU A 161 -8.21 -10.96 29.05
C GLU A 161 -8.89 -9.64 28.66
N GLY A 162 -10.21 -9.65 28.52
CA GLY A 162 -11.05 -8.48 28.26
C GLY A 162 -11.48 -8.35 26.79
N VAL A 163 -12.44 -7.43 26.57
CA VAL A 163 -12.95 -7.01 25.28
C VAL A 163 -13.16 -5.51 25.34
N ALA A 164 -12.66 -4.76 24.37
CA ALA A 164 -12.81 -3.32 24.34
C ALA A 164 -12.92 -2.76 22.92
N SER A 165 -13.54 -1.60 22.82
CA SER A 165 -13.51 -0.78 21.62
C SER A 165 -12.26 0.11 21.64
N VAL A 166 -11.44 0.05 20.61
CA VAL A 166 -10.15 0.76 20.51
C VAL A 166 -10.18 1.73 19.34
N ASP A 167 -9.78 2.97 19.59
CA ASP A 167 -9.55 3.98 18.55
C ASP A 167 -8.12 3.85 18.01
N GLU A 168 -8.01 3.41 16.78
CA GLU A 168 -6.74 3.25 16.07
C GLU A 168 -6.49 4.39 15.07
N SER A 169 -7.31 5.44 15.07
CA SER A 169 -7.28 6.53 14.10
C SER A 169 -5.93 7.26 14.02
N ALA A 170 -5.19 7.29 15.13
CA ALA A 170 -3.84 7.89 15.17
C ALA A 170 -2.83 7.14 14.28
N ILE A 171 -3.06 5.85 14.01
CA ILE A 171 -2.19 4.98 13.22
C ILE A 171 -2.81 4.72 11.84
N THR A 172 -4.09 4.35 11.79
CA THR A 172 -4.79 3.97 10.56
C THR A 172 -5.39 5.15 9.81
N GLY A 173 -5.65 6.27 10.51
CA GLY A 173 -6.43 7.40 9.95
C GLY A 173 -7.94 7.15 9.89
N GLU A 174 -8.41 5.95 10.24
CA GLU A 174 -9.82 5.57 10.24
C GLU A 174 -10.48 6.00 11.55
N SER A 175 -11.62 6.70 11.46
CA SER A 175 -12.33 7.21 12.64
C SER A 175 -13.25 6.18 13.30
N ALA A 176 -13.45 5.02 12.68
CA ALA A 176 -14.31 3.97 13.23
C ALA A 176 -13.53 3.13 14.26
N PRO A 177 -14.03 2.99 15.49
CA PRO A 177 -13.40 2.15 16.49
C PRO A 177 -13.41 0.67 16.10
N VAL A 178 -12.35 -0.04 16.48
CA VAL A 178 -12.19 -1.48 16.24
C VAL A 178 -12.41 -2.25 17.54
N ILE A 179 -13.17 -3.35 17.51
CA ILE A 179 -13.30 -4.23 18.68
C ILE A 179 -12.07 -5.12 18.77
N ARG A 180 -11.42 -5.11 19.92
CA ARG A 180 -10.28 -5.94 20.30
C ARG A 180 -10.66 -6.84 21.45
N GLU A 181 -10.29 -8.14 21.40
CA GLU A 181 -10.71 -9.15 22.35
C GLU A 181 -9.63 -10.19 22.61
N ALA A 182 -9.69 -10.85 23.78
CA ALA A 182 -8.77 -11.92 24.11
C ALA A 182 -9.04 -13.18 23.27
N GLY A 183 -7.99 -13.74 22.68
CA GLY A 183 -8.04 -14.94 21.85
C GLY A 183 -8.49 -14.66 20.41
N GLY A 184 -8.10 -15.55 19.49
CA GLY A 184 -8.42 -15.40 18.06
C GLY A 184 -7.62 -14.32 17.35
N ASP A 185 -8.14 -13.90 16.19
CA ASP A 185 -7.42 -13.03 15.24
C ASP A 185 -7.46 -11.53 15.63
N ARG A 186 -8.24 -11.15 16.67
CA ARG A 186 -8.40 -9.76 17.13
C ARG A 186 -7.65 -9.45 18.43
N SER A 187 -6.76 -10.34 18.87
CA SER A 187 -6.05 -10.20 20.14
C SER A 187 -4.86 -9.23 20.10
N ALA A 188 -4.33 -8.89 18.93
CA ALA A 188 -3.20 -7.98 18.81
C ALA A 188 -3.62 -6.51 18.99
N VAL A 189 -2.85 -5.74 19.76
CA VAL A 189 -3.00 -4.31 19.96
C VAL A 189 -1.71 -3.57 19.65
N THR A 190 -1.83 -2.31 19.23
CA THR A 190 -0.69 -1.47 18.84
C THR A 190 -0.53 -0.32 19.83
N GLY A 191 0.69 -0.06 20.25
CA GLY A 191 1.04 1.04 21.14
C GLY A 191 0.67 2.41 20.54
N GLY A 192 0.14 3.32 21.38
CA GLY A 192 -0.32 4.65 20.95
C GLY A 192 -1.78 4.73 20.51
N THR A 193 -2.50 3.61 20.46
CA THR A 193 -3.96 3.57 20.24
C THR A 193 -4.71 3.76 21.56
N ARG A 194 -5.98 4.16 21.52
CA ARG A 194 -6.76 4.53 22.72
C ARG A 194 -7.92 3.59 22.96
N VAL A 195 -8.04 3.06 24.16
CA VAL A 195 -9.21 2.28 24.60
C VAL A 195 -10.40 3.22 24.84
N LEU A 196 -11.54 2.96 24.20
CA LEU A 196 -12.75 3.78 24.30
C LEU A 196 -13.77 3.23 25.28
N SER A 197 -13.89 1.91 25.40
CA SER A 197 -14.83 1.24 26.33
C SER A 197 -14.13 0.11 27.06
N ASP A 198 -14.64 -0.24 28.23
CA ASP A 198 -14.21 -1.37 29.03
C ASP A 198 -12.71 -1.36 29.38
N TRP A 199 -12.08 -2.51 29.47
CA TRP A 199 -10.67 -2.67 29.83
C TRP A 199 -10.04 -3.86 29.11
N LEU A 200 -8.72 -3.79 28.97
CA LEU A 200 -7.89 -4.84 28.37
C LEU A 200 -6.72 -5.19 29.29
N LYS A 201 -6.45 -6.48 29.42
CA LYS A 201 -5.20 -6.98 29.99
C LYS A 201 -4.30 -7.42 28.85
N VAL A 202 -3.18 -6.75 28.71
CA VAL A 202 -2.30 -6.88 27.57
C VAL A 202 -0.94 -7.40 28.01
N ARG A 203 -0.46 -8.44 27.33
CA ARG A 203 0.92 -8.91 27.43
C ARG A 203 1.75 -8.18 26.38
N ILE A 204 2.77 -7.46 26.82
CA ILE A 204 3.68 -6.73 25.93
C ILE A 204 4.48 -7.69 25.05
N THR A 205 4.54 -7.44 23.76
CA THR A 205 5.23 -8.27 22.76
C THR A 205 6.45 -7.62 22.12
N SER A 206 6.67 -6.32 22.34
CA SER A 206 7.78 -5.57 21.73
C SER A 206 8.53 -4.73 22.77
N ASP A 207 9.86 -4.72 22.68
CA ASP A 207 10.70 -3.84 23.48
C ASP A 207 10.66 -2.39 22.97
N PRO A 208 10.96 -1.39 23.81
CA PRO A 208 11.08 0.00 23.38
C PRO A 208 12.15 0.18 22.30
N GLY A 209 11.76 0.80 21.18
CA GLY A 209 12.59 0.94 19.99
C GLY A 209 12.28 -0.06 18.87
N ASP A 210 11.60 -1.16 19.20
CA ASP A 210 11.20 -2.22 18.26
C ASP A 210 9.68 -2.34 18.09
N THR A 211 8.90 -1.35 18.59
CA THR A 211 7.46 -1.34 18.39
C THR A 211 7.09 -1.19 16.92
N PHE A 212 5.88 -1.58 16.56
CA PHE A 212 5.34 -1.40 15.22
C PHE A 212 5.46 0.05 14.74
N LEU A 213 5.16 1.00 15.64
CA LEU A 213 5.29 2.43 15.35
C LEU A 213 6.77 2.84 15.17
N ASP A 214 7.70 2.30 15.95
CA ASP A 214 9.13 2.56 15.79
C ASP A 214 9.64 2.03 14.45
N ARG A 215 9.23 0.83 14.05
CA ARG A 215 9.53 0.24 12.74
C ARG A 215 8.94 1.05 11.60
N MET A 216 7.68 1.52 11.74
CA MET A 216 7.07 2.43 10.77
C MET A 216 7.88 3.70 10.59
N ILE A 217 8.27 4.36 11.68
CA ILE A 217 9.06 5.59 11.64
C ILE A 217 10.40 5.33 10.94
N ALA A 218 11.10 4.26 11.28
CA ALA A 218 12.39 3.90 10.69
C ALA A 218 12.29 3.64 9.17
N LEU A 219 11.24 2.95 8.73
CA LEU A 219 10.98 2.68 7.31
C LEU A 219 10.65 3.95 6.52
N VAL A 220 9.82 4.81 7.10
CA VAL A 220 9.39 6.08 6.49
C VAL A 220 10.55 7.07 6.41
N GLU A 221 11.46 7.07 7.38
CA GLU A 221 12.68 7.88 7.38
C GLU A 221 13.75 7.39 6.38
N GLY A 222 13.58 6.20 5.82
CA GLY A 222 14.52 5.61 4.90
C GLY A 222 15.80 5.08 5.57
N ALA A 223 15.85 5.03 6.90
CA ALA A 223 17.03 4.56 7.67
C ALA A 223 17.40 3.10 7.38
N SER A 224 16.45 2.28 6.90
CA SER A 224 16.63 0.85 6.60
C SER A 224 16.38 0.49 5.14
N ARG A 225 16.34 1.49 4.22
CA ARG A 225 16.03 1.23 2.82
C ARG A 225 17.12 0.40 2.14
N GLN A 226 16.82 -0.85 1.85
CA GLN A 226 17.63 -1.69 0.98
C GLN A 226 17.32 -1.37 -0.50
N LYS A 227 18.36 -1.29 -1.34
CA LYS A 227 18.17 -1.17 -2.80
C LYS A 227 17.48 -2.42 -3.34
N THR A 228 16.56 -2.22 -4.27
CA THR A 228 15.86 -3.32 -4.93
C THR A 228 16.77 -4.04 -5.93
N PRO A 229 16.49 -5.33 -6.29
CA PRO A 229 17.25 -6.04 -7.30
C PRO A 229 17.37 -5.30 -8.63
N ASN A 230 16.29 -4.68 -9.11
CA ASN A 230 16.30 -3.89 -10.34
C ASN A 230 17.08 -2.57 -10.18
N GLU A 231 17.06 -1.94 -9.00
CA GLU A 231 17.93 -0.78 -8.71
C GLU A 231 19.41 -1.18 -8.73
N ILE A 232 19.74 -2.35 -8.18
CA ILE A 232 21.10 -2.88 -8.21
C ILE A 232 21.53 -3.16 -9.65
N ALA A 233 20.72 -3.87 -10.42
CA ALA A 233 21.00 -4.18 -11.82
C ALA A 233 21.18 -2.91 -12.67
N LEU A 234 20.31 -1.92 -12.48
CA LEU A 234 20.42 -0.64 -13.18
C LEU A 234 21.67 0.15 -12.74
N ASN A 235 22.02 0.15 -11.46
CA ASN A 235 23.26 0.76 -10.98
C ASN A 235 24.51 0.10 -11.59
N ILE A 236 24.52 -1.22 -11.74
CA ILE A 236 25.61 -1.95 -12.42
C ILE A 236 25.73 -1.51 -13.87
N LEU A 237 24.59 -1.44 -14.59
CA LEU A 237 24.56 -0.96 -15.97
C LEU A 237 25.08 0.48 -16.08
N LEU A 238 24.61 1.37 -15.21
CA LEU A 238 25.03 2.78 -15.18
C LEU A 238 26.49 2.93 -14.86
N ALA A 239 27.03 2.14 -13.92
CA ALA A 239 28.45 2.11 -13.59
C ALA A 239 29.30 1.62 -14.78
N GLY A 240 28.84 0.55 -15.45
CA GLY A 240 29.51 0.02 -16.66
C GLY A 240 29.57 1.05 -17.78
N LEU A 241 28.44 1.69 -18.09
CA LEU A 241 28.40 2.77 -19.09
C LEU A 241 29.29 3.94 -18.69
N THR A 242 29.29 4.34 -17.42
CA THR A 242 30.14 5.43 -16.92
C THR A 242 31.62 5.13 -17.12
N ILE A 243 32.05 3.90 -16.81
CA ILE A 243 33.46 3.46 -17.01
C ILE A 243 33.82 3.47 -18.51
N ILE A 244 32.95 2.94 -19.38
CA ILE A 244 33.16 2.92 -20.84
C ILE A 244 33.33 4.34 -21.36
N PHE A 245 32.42 5.27 -21.02
CA PHE A 245 32.49 6.64 -21.48
C PHE A 245 33.68 7.41 -20.86
N LEU A 246 34.03 7.14 -19.63
CA LEU A 246 35.25 7.71 -19.01
C LEU A 246 36.50 7.30 -19.78
N LEU A 247 36.67 6.01 -20.09
CA LEU A 247 37.76 5.51 -20.90
C LEU A 247 37.74 6.11 -22.30
N ALA A 248 36.58 6.20 -22.95
CA ALA A 248 36.44 6.80 -24.27
C ALA A 248 36.89 8.27 -24.28
N VAL A 249 36.48 9.07 -23.27
CA VAL A 249 36.85 10.48 -23.19
C VAL A 249 38.35 10.66 -22.87
N ILE A 250 38.93 9.82 -21.98
CA ILE A 250 40.37 9.86 -21.66
C ILE A 250 41.17 9.53 -22.91
N THR A 251 40.81 8.50 -23.66
CA THR A 251 41.51 8.09 -24.88
C THR A 251 41.28 9.04 -26.06
N LEU A 252 40.21 9.80 -26.06
CA LEU A 252 39.91 10.78 -27.10
C LEU A 252 40.93 11.91 -27.15
N GLN A 253 41.50 12.36 -26.02
CA GLN A 253 42.45 13.46 -25.96
C GLN A 253 43.74 13.20 -26.72
N PRO A 254 44.46 12.06 -26.56
CA PRO A 254 45.62 11.72 -27.39
C PRO A 254 45.30 11.71 -28.88
N PHE A 255 44.14 11.17 -29.30
CA PHE A 255 43.73 11.18 -30.69
C PHE A 255 43.39 12.59 -31.20
N ALA A 256 42.80 13.43 -30.38
CA ALA A 256 42.53 14.83 -30.70
C ALA A 256 43.83 15.63 -30.88
N ILE A 257 44.81 15.41 -30.03
CA ILE A 257 46.15 16.02 -30.15
C ILE A 257 46.83 15.56 -31.45
N TYR A 258 46.84 14.24 -31.72
CA TYR A 258 47.40 13.69 -32.94
C TYR A 258 46.73 14.24 -34.21
N SER A 259 45.45 14.47 -34.17
CA SER A 259 44.66 15.03 -35.29
C SER A 259 44.70 16.56 -35.40
N GLY A 260 45.54 17.24 -34.63
CA GLY A 260 45.65 18.69 -34.61
C GLY A 260 44.49 19.47 -34.02
N ALA A 261 43.60 18.79 -33.29
CA ALA A 261 42.41 19.37 -32.64
C ALA A 261 42.43 19.15 -31.12
N PRO A 262 43.43 19.60 -30.37
CA PRO A 262 43.50 19.41 -28.92
C PRO A 262 42.28 20.03 -28.23
N GLN A 263 41.70 19.31 -27.26
CA GLN A 263 40.54 19.76 -26.52
C GLN A 263 40.89 20.22 -25.11
N SER A 264 40.20 21.24 -24.61
CA SER A 264 40.36 21.67 -23.21
C SER A 264 39.73 20.64 -22.25
N ILE A 265 40.24 20.56 -21.02
CA ILE A 265 39.65 19.68 -19.99
C ILE A 265 38.22 20.06 -19.70
N PHE A 266 37.83 21.33 -19.77
CA PHE A 266 36.46 21.79 -19.59
C PHE A 266 35.51 21.18 -20.65
N VAL A 267 35.97 21.10 -21.91
CA VAL A 267 35.22 20.49 -23.03
C VAL A 267 35.14 18.98 -22.85
N LEU A 268 36.22 18.32 -22.44
CA LEU A 268 36.23 16.87 -22.19
C LEU A 268 35.34 16.46 -21.03
N VAL A 269 35.34 17.22 -19.94
CA VAL A 269 34.41 17.00 -18.81
C VAL A 269 32.96 17.25 -19.23
N SER A 270 32.71 18.30 -20.03
CA SER A 270 31.35 18.57 -20.59
C SER A 270 30.88 17.41 -21.46
N LEU A 271 31.76 16.89 -22.33
CA LEU A 271 31.45 15.72 -23.14
C LEU A 271 31.13 14.51 -22.26
N LEU A 272 31.98 14.19 -21.30
CA LEU A 272 31.76 13.06 -20.39
C LEU A 272 30.41 13.14 -19.69
N VAL A 273 30.09 14.29 -19.09
CA VAL A 273 28.83 14.50 -18.37
C VAL A 273 27.60 14.41 -19.28
N CYS A 274 27.75 14.77 -20.55
CA CYS A 274 26.68 14.62 -21.53
C CYS A 274 26.59 13.22 -22.15
N LEU A 275 27.65 12.40 -22.06
CA LEU A 275 27.68 11.01 -22.51
C LEU A 275 27.10 10.04 -21.48
N ILE A 276 27.45 10.24 -20.20
CA ILE A 276 26.95 9.38 -19.11
C ILE A 276 25.47 9.67 -18.85
N PRO A 277 24.66 8.66 -18.49
CA PRO A 277 23.23 8.81 -18.30
C PRO A 277 22.88 9.52 -16.97
N THR A 278 23.22 10.81 -16.89
CA THR A 278 23.06 11.65 -15.69
C THR A 278 21.61 11.80 -15.25
N THR A 279 20.67 11.86 -16.19
CA THR A 279 19.25 12.07 -15.90
C THR A 279 18.66 10.94 -15.06
N ILE A 280 18.83 9.67 -15.46
CA ILE A 280 18.35 8.55 -14.68
C ILE A 280 19.20 8.32 -13.43
N GLY A 281 20.53 8.53 -13.52
CA GLY A 281 21.43 8.46 -12.37
C GLY A 281 21.01 9.41 -11.25
N GLY A 282 20.58 10.63 -11.57
CA GLY A 282 20.12 11.61 -10.58
C GLY A 282 18.70 11.36 -10.05
N LEU A 283 17.85 10.64 -10.76
CA LEU A 283 16.44 10.45 -10.38
C LEU A 283 16.11 9.05 -9.84
N LEU A 284 17.00 8.06 -9.99
CA LEU A 284 16.74 6.66 -9.66
C LEU A 284 16.33 6.46 -8.20
N SER A 285 17.08 7.03 -7.27
CA SER A 285 16.77 6.97 -5.83
C SER A 285 15.44 7.66 -5.52
N ALA A 286 15.18 8.84 -6.12
CA ALA A 286 13.95 9.59 -5.92
C ALA A 286 12.71 8.81 -6.38
N ILE A 287 12.79 8.06 -7.49
CA ILE A 287 11.69 7.22 -8.00
C ILE A 287 11.35 6.11 -6.99
N GLY A 288 12.35 5.42 -6.46
CA GLY A 288 12.16 4.33 -5.50
C GLY A 288 11.54 4.82 -4.18
N ILE A 289 12.04 5.93 -3.65
CA ILE A 289 11.49 6.56 -2.43
C ILE A 289 10.04 7.01 -2.65
N ALA A 290 9.75 7.65 -3.79
CA ALA A 290 8.40 8.09 -4.12
C ALA A 290 7.41 6.92 -4.31
N GLY A 291 7.88 5.74 -4.71
CA GLY A 291 7.07 4.52 -4.77
C GLY A 291 6.61 4.07 -3.39
N MET A 292 7.51 4.03 -2.41
CA MET A 292 7.18 3.71 -1.02
C MET A 292 6.26 4.76 -0.39
N ASP A 293 6.55 6.06 -0.59
CA ASP A 293 5.71 7.15 -0.09
C ASP A 293 4.26 7.03 -0.58
N ARG A 294 4.05 6.63 -1.84
CA ARG A 294 2.71 6.38 -2.37
C ARG A 294 1.97 5.27 -1.65
N LEU A 295 2.60 4.13 -1.33
CA LEU A 295 1.95 3.07 -0.56
C LEU A 295 1.52 3.56 0.82
N ILE A 296 2.37 4.34 1.49
CA ILE A 296 2.06 4.90 2.80
C ILE A 296 0.86 5.86 2.72
N GLN A 297 0.75 6.65 1.63
CA GLN A 297 -0.42 7.50 1.39
C GLN A 297 -1.73 6.71 1.20
N TYR A 298 -1.64 5.44 0.83
CA TYR A 298 -2.76 4.49 0.75
C TYR A 298 -2.89 3.63 2.02
N ASN A 299 -2.26 4.04 3.14
CA ASN A 299 -2.28 3.33 4.40
C ASN A 299 -1.72 1.89 4.29
N VAL A 300 -0.73 1.69 3.44
CA VAL A 300 0.00 0.43 3.32
C VAL A 300 1.46 0.64 3.68
N LEU A 301 1.94 -0.11 4.66
CA LEU A 301 3.32 -0.10 5.08
C LEU A 301 4.09 -1.21 4.36
N ALA A 302 5.05 -0.86 3.51
CA ALA A 302 5.96 -1.82 2.92
C ALA A 302 7.23 -1.92 3.78
N MET A 303 7.57 -3.13 4.21
CA MET A 303 8.75 -3.39 5.04
C MET A 303 10.07 -3.29 4.26
N SER A 304 10.00 -3.30 2.92
CA SER A 304 11.16 -3.10 2.05
C SER A 304 10.77 -2.55 0.68
N GLY A 305 11.68 -1.83 0.03
CA GLY A 305 11.52 -1.41 -1.37
C GLY A 305 11.39 -2.60 -2.34
N ARG A 306 11.97 -3.75 -1.97
CA ARG A 306 11.86 -5.00 -2.75
C ARG A 306 10.42 -5.50 -2.81
N ALA A 307 9.66 -5.42 -1.72
CA ALA A 307 8.26 -5.82 -1.69
C ALA A 307 7.41 -4.94 -2.63
N VAL A 308 7.67 -3.61 -2.67
CA VAL A 308 6.98 -2.68 -3.58
C VAL A 308 7.25 -3.02 -5.04
N GLU A 309 8.49 -3.38 -5.36
CA GLU A 309 8.88 -3.77 -6.70
C GLU A 309 8.25 -5.11 -7.11
N ALA A 310 8.33 -6.12 -6.22
CA ALA A 310 7.70 -7.40 -6.44
C ALA A 310 6.19 -7.28 -6.68
N ALA A 311 5.52 -6.36 -5.97
CA ALA A 311 4.10 -6.10 -6.18
C ALA A 311 3.77 -5.66 -7.63
N GLY A 312 4.70 -4.96 -8.29
CA GLY A 312 4.55 -4.58 -9.70
C GLY A 312 4.65 -5.75 -10.70
N ASP A 313 5.33 -6.81 -10.32
CA ASP A 313 5.59 -7.97 -11.17
C ASP A 313 4.71 -9.19 -10.79
N VAL A 314 3.76 -9.03 -9.87
CA VAL A 314 2.83 -10.10 -9.44
C VAL A 314 2.07 -10.67 -10.63
N ASN A 315 2.05 -12.01 -10.71
CA ASN A 315 1.33 -12.79 -11.72
C ASN A 315 0.09 -13.48 -11.13
N THR A 316 0.16 -13.90 -9.87
CA THR A 316 -0.93 -14.62 -9.19
C THR A 316 -1.27 -13.94 -7.86
N LEU A 317 -2.56 -13.68 -7.66
CA LEU A 317 -3.11 -13.03 -6.47
C LEU A 317 -3.94 -14.03 -5.69
N LEU A 318 -3.52 -14.36 -4.49
CA LEU A 318 -4.22 -15.27 -3.59
C LEU A 318 -5.02 -14.45 -2.57
N LEU A 319 -6.32 -14.64 -2.59
CA LEU A 319 -7.27 -13.88 -1.77
C LEU A 319 -8.01 -14.83 -0.83
N ASP A 320 -7.95 -14.60 0.47
CA ASP A 320 -8.81 -15.32 1.39
C ASP A 320 -10.28 -14.99 1.13
N LYS A 321 -11.18 -15.93 1.38
CA LYS A 321 -12.63 -15.70 1.20
C LYS A 321 -13.14 -14.72 2.27
N THR A 322 -12.89 -15.06 3.53
CA THR A 322 -13.51 -14.45 4.70
C THR A 322 -12.90 -13.07 4.96
N GLY A 323 -13.75 -12.04 5.08
CA GLY A 323 -13.30 -10.65 5.27
C GLY A 323 -12.69 -10.01 4.02
N THR A 324 -12.23 -10.79 3.01
CA THR A 324 -11.62 -10.31 1.76
C THR A 324 -12.63 -10.24 0.63
N ILE A 325 -13.12 -11.36 0.17
CA ILE A 325 -14.12 -11.47 -0.92
C ILE A 325 -15.52 -11.27 -0.36
N THR A 326 -15.79 -11.80 0.84
CA THR A 326 -17.03 -11.60 1.57
C THR A 326 -16.83 -10.62 2.73
N PHE A 327 -17.92 -10.16 3.34
CA PHE A 327 -17.84 -9.28 4.50
C PHE A 327 -17.33 -9.99 5.77
N GLY A 328 -17.17 -11.31 5.74
CA GLY A 328 -16.73 -12.11 6.88
C GLY A 328 -17.81 -12.36 7.93
N ASN A 329 -18.93 -11.65 7.85
CA ASN A 329 -20.09 -11.83 8.70
C ASN A 329 -21.19 -12.52 7.88
N ARG A 330 -21.68 -13.66 8.39
CA ARG A 330 -22.82 -14.32 7.78
C ARG A 330 -24.07 -13.47 8.02
N GLN A 331 -24.81 -13.18 6.96
CA GLN A 331 -26.04 -12.39 7.03
C GLN A 331 -27.25 -13.26 6.73
N ALA A 332 -28.36 -12.97 7.42
CA ALA A 332 -29.61 -13.62 7.15
C ALA A 332 -30.12 -13.24 5.75
N ALA A 333 -30.25 -14.24 4.89
CA ALA A 333 -30.71 -14.08 3.52
C ALA A 333 -32.18 -14.43 3.35
N GLU A 334 -32.64 -15.46 4.07
CA GLU A 334 -34.00 -15.97 3.93
C GLU A 334 -34.49 -16.69 5.17
N PHE A 335 -35.84 -16.60 5.40
CA PHE A 335 -36.57 -17.42 6.36
C PHE A 335 -37.35 -18.50 5.61
N ILE A 336 -37.05 -19.77 5.86
CA ILE A 336 -37.67 -20.92 5.22
C ILE A 336 -38.59 -21.62 6.23
N PRO A 337 -39.94 -21.43 6.15
CA PRO A 337 -40.86 -21.96 7.12
C PRO A 337 -41.04 -23.48 6.97
N ALA A 338 -41.33 -24.11 8.10
CA ALA A 338 -41.79 -25.52 8.11
C ALA A 338 -43.16 -25.69 7.46
N PRO A 339 -43.51 -26.89 6.98
CA PRO A 339 -44.85 -27.15 6.48
C PRO A 339 -45.94 -26.79 7.51
N GLY A 340 -46.85 -25.94 7.10
CA GLY A 340 -47.95 -25.45 7.97
C GLY A 340 -47.61 -24.20 8.80
N VAL A 341 -46.39 -23.66 8.71
CA VAL A 341 -46.00 -22.42 9.35
C VAL A 341 -45.92 -21.30 8.31
N THR A 342 -46.40 -20.11 8.62
CA THR A 342 -46.30 -18.95 7.72
C THR A 342 -44.89 -18.31 7.85
N ALA A 343 -44.41 -17.71 6.76
CA ALA A 343 -43.13 -17.02 6.77
C ALA A 343 -43.11 -15.87 7.79
N THR A 344 -44.23 -15.20 8.03
CA THR A 344 -44.37 -14.13 9.04
C THR A 344 -44.25 -14.66 10.46
N GLN A 345 -44.81 -15.85 10.76
CA GLN A 345 -44.66 -16.49 12.07
C GLN A 345 -43.21 -16.86 12.35
N LEU A 346 -42.54 -17.44 11.36
CA LEU A 346 -41.12 -17.75 11.48
C LEU A 346 -40.26 -16.47 11.66
N ALA A 347 -40.56 -15.43 10.89
CA ALA A 347 -39.82 -14.17 10.98
C ALA A 347 -40.01 -13.49 12.35
N ASP A 348 -41.21 -13.54 12.93
CA ASP A 348 -41.53 -13.04 14.25
C ASP A 348 -40.72 -13.77 15.36
N ALA A 349 -40.78 -15.10 15.33
CA ALA A 349 -40.01 -15.92 16.27
C ALA A 349 -38.49 -15.75 16.08
N ALA A 350 -38.00 -15.65 14.83
CA ALA A 350 -36.59 -15.41 14.52
C ALA A 350 -36.13 -14.05 15.04
N GLN A 351 -36.92 -12.99 14.88
CA GLN A 351 -36.62 -11.67 15.41
C GLN A 351 -36.55 -11.69 16.95
N LEU A 352 -37.60 -12.20 17.60
CA LEU A 352 -37.65 -12.24 19.07
C LEU A 352 -36.52 -13.02 19.69
N SER A 353 -36.16 -14.19 19.16
CA SER A 353 -35.03 -15.01 19.61
C SER A 353 -33.66 -14.41 19.31
N SER A 354 -33.61 -13.40 18.44
CA SER A 354 -32.34 -12.71 18.06
C SER A 354 -32.13 -11.39 18.77
N LEU A 355 -33.13 -10.86 19.51
CA LEU A 355 -32.99 -9.61 20.26
C LEU A 355 -31.85 -9.69 21.33
N PRO A 356 -31.67 -10.81 22.08
CA PRO A 356 -30.60 -10.94 23.06
C PRO A 356 -29.29 -11.41 22.45
N ASP A 357 -29.22 -11.56 21.12
CA ASP A 357 -28.05 -12.04 20.40
C ASP A 357 -27.32 -10.85 19.76
N GLU A 358 -26.27 -10.38 20.45
CA GLU A 358 -25.44 -9.24 20.01
C GLU A 358 -24.48 -9.59 18.87
N THR A 359 -24.42 -10.85 18.42
CA THR A 359 -23.58 -11.24 17.29
C THR A 359 -24.01 -10.54 15.99
N PRO A 360 -23.09 -10.37 15.02
CA PRO A 360 -23.45 -9.84 13.69
C PRO A 360 -24.57 -10.62 13.02
N GLU A 361 -24.58 -11.94 13.21
CA GLU A 361 -25.61 -12.85 12.73
C GLU A 361 -26.97 -12.55 13.36
N GLY A 362 -27.03 -12.39 14.67
CA GLY A 362 -28.24 -12.04 15.40
C GLY A 362 -28.83 -10.72 14.92
N ARG A 363 -27.99 -9.69 14.79
CA ARG A 363 -28.38 -8.37 14.25
C ARG A 363 -28.92 -8.47 12.83
N SER A 364 -28.28 -9.26 11.97
CA SER A 364 -28.73 -9.42 10.57
C SER A 364 -30.11 -10.07 10.46
N ILE A 365 -30.44 -11.00 11.36
CA ILE A 365 -31.77 -11.62 11.43
C ILE A 365 -32.85 -10.58 11.80
N VAL A 366 -32.57 -9.72 12.78
CA VAL A 366 -33.45 -8.63 13.17
C VAL A 366 -33.66 -7.65 12.02
N VAL A 367 -32.61 -7.30 11.29
CA VAL A 367 -32.65 -6.43 10.11
C VAL A 367 -33.52 -7.05 9.01
N LEU A 368 -33.29 -8.33 8.66
CA LEU A 368 -34.05 -9.03 7.64
C LEU A 368 -35.58 -9.10 7.99
N ALA A 369 -35.88 -9.39 9.25
CA ALA A 369 -37.28 -9.42 9.74
C ALA A 369 -37.95 -8.04 9.62
N LYS A 370 -37.21 -6.96 9.94
CA LYS A 370 -37.69 -5.58 9.81
C LYS A 370 -37.93 -5.18 8.35
N GLU A 371 -36.96 -5.44 7.47
CA GLU A 371 -37.01 -4.98 6.08
C GLU A 371 -37.98 -5.80 5.22
N LYS A 372 -37.96 -7.12 5.31
CA LYS A 372 -38.71 -8.02 4.43
C LYS A 372 -40.14 -8.27 4.95
N TYR A 373 -40.34 -8.24 6.27
CA TYR A 373 -41.63 -8.59 6.89
C TYR A 373 -42.28 -7.43 7.67
N GLY A 374 -41.64 -6.24 7.67
CA GLY A 374 -42.21 -5.04 8.31
C GLY A 374 -42.29 -5.09 9.83
N LEU A 375 -41.59 -6.03 10.47
CA LEU A 375 -41.61 -6.23 11.91
C LEU A 375 -40.77 -5.14 12.59
N ARG A 376 -41.41 -4.01 12.96
CA ARG A 376 -40.75 -2.90 13.66
C ARG A 376 -40.71 -3.15 15.16
N GLY A 377 -39.77 -2.49 15.86
CA GLY A 377 -39.51 -2.73 17.27
C GLY A 377 -40.78 -2.72 18.15
N ARG A 378 -40.86 -3.71 19.02
CA ARG A 378 -41.92 -3.82 20.02
C ARG A 378 -41.44 -3.22 21.33
N GLU A 379 -42.32 -2.52 22.05
CA GLU A 379 -42.07 -2.17 23.42
C GLU A 379 -42.20 -3.43 24.30
N LEU A 380 -41.10 -4.14 24.49
CA LEU A 380 -41.05 -5.34 25.36
C LEU A 380 -41.07 -4.98 26.86
N ALA A 381 -40.95 -3.69 27.18
CA ALA A 381 -40.92 -3.17 28.55
C ALA A 381 -42.19 -3.44 29.38
N SER A 382 -43.32 -3.83 28.75
CA SER A 382 -44.59 -4.11 29.42
C SER A 382 -44.86 -5.61 29.64
N HIS A 383 -43.95 -6.50 29.24
CA HIS A 383 -44.15 -7.96 29.29
C HIS A 383 -43.04 -8.61 30.12
N GLU A 384 -43.34 -9.68 30.85
CA GLU A 384 -42.35 -10.50 31.53
C GLU A 384 -41.54 -11.29 30.48
N ALA A 385 -40.49 -10.67 29.94
CA ALA A 385 -39.59 -11.28 28.98
C ALA A 385 -38.30 -11.75 29.67
N GLU A 386 -38.03 -13.04 29.65
CA GLU A 386 -36.77 -13.63 30.09
C GLU A 386 -35.91 -13.92 28.85
N PHE A 387 -34.79 -13.21 28.72
CA PHE A 387 -33.86 -13.34 27.59
C PHE A 387 -32.78 -14.38 27.86
N VAL A 388 -32.53 -15.24 26.87
CA VAL A 388 -31.43 -16.20 26.85
C VAL A 388 -30.39 -15.73 25.83
N PRO A 389 -29.28 -15.11 26.27
CA PRO A 389 -28.21 -14.67 25.36
C PRO A 389 -27.54 -15.86 24.69
N PHE A 390 -26.91 -15.61 23.52
CA PHE A 390 -26.16 -16.64 22.82
C PHE A 390 -24.98 -17.12 23.66
N SER A 391 -24.77 -18.43 23.74
CA SER A 391 -23.62 -19.06 24.38
C SER A 391 -23.00 -20.10 23.44
N ALA A 392 -21.67 -20.08 23.35
CA ALA A 392 -20.92 -21.06 22.59
C ALA A 392 -21.08 -22.51 23.10
N GLN A 393 -21.42 -22.67 24.40
CA GLN A 393 -21.65 -23.98 25.01
C GLN A 393 -23.01 -24.55 24.60
N THR A 394 -24.05 -23.73 24.65
CA THR A 394 -25.41 -24.16 24.29
C THR A 394 -25.67 -24.05 22.79
N ARG A 395 -24.98 -23.19 22.09
CA ARG A 395 -25.16 -22.81 20.68
C ARG A 395 -26.60 -22.38 20.36
N MET A 396 -27.25 -21.76 21.32
CA MET A 396 -28.62 -21.28 21.23
C MET A 396 -28.76 -19.91 21.86
N SER A 397 -29.70 -19.12 21.36
CA SER A 397 -30.23 -17.91 21.98
C SER A 397 -31.76 -17.91 21.93
N GLY A 398 -32.42 -17.05 22.71
CA GLY A 398 -33.86 -17.03 22.68
C GLY A 398 -34.52 -16.11 23.71
N VAL A 399 -35.83 -16.20 23.80
CA VAL A 399 -36.64 -15.46 24.74
C VAL A 399 -37.78 -16.34 25.23
N THR A 400 -38.16 -16.17 26.49
CA THR A 400 -39.43 -16.67 27.05
C THR A 400 -40.31 -15.46 27.28
N LEU A 401 -41.44 -15.39 26.62
CA LEU A 401 -42.35 -14.25 26.63
C LEU A 401 -43.79 -14.75 26.75
N ASP A 402 -44.53 -14.33 27.76
CA ASP A 402 -45.94 -14.70 27.98
C ASP A 402 -46.18 -16.22 27.89
N GLY A 403 -45.28 -17.04 28.42
CA GLY A 403 -45.37 -18.51 28.38
C GLY A 403 -44.96 -19.13 27.04
N ARG A 404 -44.57 -18.35 26.05
CA ARG A 404 -44.01 -18.81 24.77
C ARG A 404 -42.48 -18.92 24.91
N GLU A 405 -41.97 -20.11 24.76
CA GLU A 405 -40.56 -20.39 24.82
C GLU A 405 -39.98 -20.46 23.40
N ILE A 406 -39.30 -19.39 22.96
CA ILE A 406 -38.75 -19.27 21.61
C ILE A 406 -37.22 -19.46 21.70
N ARG A 407 -36.69 -20.38 20.92
CA ARG A 407 -35.21 -20.66 20.86
C ARG A 407 -34.75 -20.73 19.40
N LYS A 408 -33.57 -20.23 19.17
CA LYS A 408 -32.86 -20.26 17.88
C LYS A 408 -31.45 -20.83 18.11
N GLY A 409 -30.96 -21.66 17.19
CA GLY A 409 -29.61 -22.18 17.33
C GLY A 409 -29.19 -23.11 16.19
N SER A 410 -28.03 -23.73 16.33
CA SER A 410 -27.55 -24.74 15.39
C SER A 410 -28.53 -25.92 15.31
N ALA A 411 -28.59 -26.58 14.14
CA ALA A 411 -29.50 -27.71 13.93
C ALA A 411 -29.35 -28.78 15.00
N ASP A 412 -28.11 -29.13 15.38
CA ASP A 412 -27.82 -30.15 16.41
C ASP A 412 -28.31 -29.71 17.82
N ALA A 413 -28.10 -28.43 18.15
CA ALA A 413 -28.49 -27.90 19.44
C ALA A 413 -30.02 -27.89 19.59
N ILE A 414 -30.74 -27.40 18.57
CA ILE A 414 -32.19 -27.38 18.56
C ILE A 414 -32.77 -28.78 18.48
N ALA A 415 -32.15 -29.72 17.74
CA ALA A 415 -32.57 -31.13 17.71
C ALA A 415 -32.59 -31.74 19.12
N LYS A 416 -31.51 -31.55 19.90
CA LYS A 416 -31.44 -32.00 21.29
C LYS A 416 -32.47 -31.33 22.18
N TYR A 417 -32.70 -30.03 21.97
CA TYR A 417 -33.67 -29.24 22.75
C TYR A 417 -35.11 -29.68 22.51
N ILE A 418 -35.49 -29.97 21.24
CA ILE A 418 -36.90 -30.34 20.88
C ILE A 418 -37.22 -31.76 21.32
N ALA A 419 -36.43 -32.73 20.95
CA ALA A 419 -36.83 -34.15 20.93
C ALA A 419 -35.85 -35.11 21.61
N GLY A 420 -34.76 -34.64 22.22
CA GLY A 420 -33.71 -35.49 22.72
C GLY A 420 -33.11 -36.35 21.62
N GLU A 421 -33.35 -37.69 21.64
CA GLU A 421 -32.79 -38.62 20.64
C GLU A 421 -33.58 -38.70 19.31
N LYS A 422 -34.77 -38.12 19.20
CA LYS A 422 -35.62 -38.25 17.97
C LYS A 422 -35.24 -37.33 16.80
N GLY A 423 -34.34 -36.38 17.05
CA GLY A 423 -33.85 -35.45 16.02
C GLY A 423 -34.87 -34.44 15.50
N LEU A 424 -34.53 -33.71 14.45
CA LEU A 424 -35.40 -32.73 13.78
C LEU A 424 -36.46 -33.41 12.90
N PRO A 425 -37.62 -32.79 12.69
CA PRO A 425 -38.60 -33.23 11.68
C PRO A 425 -37.92 -33.35 10.31
N LYS A 426 -38.28 -34.39 9.54
CA LYS A 426 -37.61 -34.72 8.26
C LYS A 426 -37.56 -33.55 7.29
N ALA A 427 -38.64 -32.79 7.14
CA ALA A 427 -38.68 -31.63 6.26
C ALA A 427 -37.69 -30.51 6.67
N ILE A 428 -37.52 -30.29 7.99
CA ILE A 428 -36.53 -29.34 8.51
C ILE A 428 -35.12 -29.85 8.28
N GLN A 429 -34.86 -31.12 8.50
CA GLN A 429 -33.54 -31.74 8.26
C GLN A 429 -33.15 -31.65 6.78
N GLU A 430 -34.08 -31.93 5.86
CA GLU A 430 -33.85 -31.80 4.41
C GLU A 430 -33.49 -30.34 4.04
N THR A 431 -34.19 -29.36 4.63
CA THR A 431 -33.85 -27.92 4.43
C THR A 431 -32.48 -27.55 5.01
N VAL A 432 -32.15 -28.04 6.20
CA VAL A 432 -30.84 -27.86 6.82
C VAL A 432 -29.75 -28.40 5.94
N ASP A 433 -29.93 -29.63 5.44
CA ASP A 433 -28.94 -30.30 4.56
C ASP A 433 -28.81 -29.57 3.21
N GLN A 434 -29.89 -29.05 2.66
CA GLN A 434 -29.89 -28.29 1.42
C GLN A 434 -29.10 -26.97 1.58
N ILE A 435 -29.35 -26.22 2.65
CA ILE A 435 -28.63 -24.99 2.98
C ILE A 435 -27.14 -25.29 3.20
N ALA A 436 -26.83 -26.34 3.96
CA ALA A 436 -25.45 -26.73 4.23
C ALA A 436 -24.70 -27.16 2.94
N ARG A 437 -25.36 -27.86 2.02
CA ARG A 437 -24.79 -28.21 0.69
C ARG A 437 -24.59 -26.97 -0.18
N ALA A 438 -25.48 -25.96 -0.07
CA ALA A 438 -25.31 -24.69 -0.76
C ALA A 438 -24.29 -23.75 -0.08
N GLY A 439 -23.66 -24.19 1.02
CA GLY A 439 -22.63 -23.48 1.74
C GLY A 439 -23.09 -22.37 2.67
N GLY A 440 -24.38 -22.36 2.94
CA GLY A 440 -24.92 -21.49 3.96
C GLY A 440 -24.86 -22.11 5.35
N THR A 441 -25.14 -21.30 6.36
CA THR A 441 -25.31 -21.77 7.74
C THR A 441 -26.78 -21.81 8.08
N PRO A 442 -27.36 -22.98 8.32
CA PRO A 442 -28.75 -23.09 8.77
C PRO A 442 -28.83 -22.87 10.28
N LEU A 443 -29.72 -21.95 10.70
CA LEU A 443 -30.14 -21.84 12.09
C LEU A 443 -31.60 -22.27 12.19
N VAL A 444 -31.91 -23.18 13.10
CA VAL A 444 -33.27 -23.65 13.32
C VAL A 444 -33.93 -22.80 14.38
N VAL A 445 -35.19 -22.40 14.15
CA VAL A 445 -36.03 -21.70 15.10
C VAL A 445 -37.10 -22.62 15.58
N CYS A 446 -37.31 -22.66 16.91
CA CYS A 446 -38.43 -23.42 17.50
C CYS A 446 -39.21 -22.58 18.53
N GLU A 447 -40.46 -22.90 18.71
CA GLU A 447 -41.37 -22.36 19.73
C GLU A 447 -42.03 -23.52 20.49
N ASN A 448 -41.96 -23.45 21.81
CA ASN A 448 -42.53 -24.50 22.68
C ASN A 448 -42.15 -25.91 22.23
N ARG A 449 -40.87 -26.11 21.91
CA ARG A 449 -40.30 -27.38 21.40
C ARG A 449 -40.84 -27.87 20.05
N THR A 450 -41.50 -26.99 19.29
CA THR A 450 -41.92 -27.26 17.92
C THR A 450 -41.09 -26.45 16.93
N ALA A 451 -40.47 -27.12 15.94
CA ALA A 451 -39.67 -26.42 14.94
C ALA A 451 -40.56 -25.62 13.99
N LEU A 452 -40.29 -24.30 13.91
CA LEU A 452 -41.02 -23.38 13.04
C LEU A 452 -40.42 -23.26 11.65
N GLY A 453 -39.10 -23.46 11.52
CA GLY A 453 -38.43 -23.32 10.24
C GLY A 453 -36.93 -23.10 10.42
N VAL A 454 -36.28 -22.71 9.32
CA VAL A 454 -34.84 -22.51 9.24
C VAL A 454 -34.52 -21.10 8.75
N ILE A 455 -33.55 -20.46 9.39
CA ILE A 455 -32.94 -19.22 8.92
C ILE A 455 -31.76 -19.59 8.06
N TYR A 456 -31.70 -19.10 6.83
CA TYR A 456 -30.59 -19.25 5.94
C TYR A 456 -29.63 -18.07 6.13
N LEU A 457 -28.46 -18.32 6.72
CA LEU A 457 -27.36 -17.35 6.77
C LEU A 457 -26.41 -17.59 5.62
N LYS A 458 -26.09 -16.55 4.87
CA LYS A 458 -25.19 -16.60 3.71
C LYS A 458 -24.05 -15.59 3.88
N ASP A 459 -22.86 -15.96 3.41
CA ASP A 459 -21.77 -15.02 3.21
C ASP A 459 -22.09 -14.11 2.01
N ILE A 460 -22.02 -12.81 2.20
CA ILE A 460 -22.31 -11.84 1.13
C ILE A 460 -21.00 -11.38 0.48
N VAL A 461 -20.93 -11.54 -0.84
CA VAL A 461 -19.81 -11.04 -1.66
C VAL A 461 -19.85 -9.52 -1.69
N LYS A 462 -18.68 -8.88 -1.48
CA LYS A 462 -18.56 -7.42 -1.53
C LYS A 462 -18.83 -6.90 -2.93
N GLY A 463 -19.55 -5.75 -3.01
CA GLY A 463 -19.86 -5.13 -4.28
C GLY A 463 -18.64 -4.62 -5.04
N GLY A 464 -18.69 -4.60 -6.38
CA GLY A 464 -17.64 -4.04 -7.24
C GLY A 464 -16.42 -4.92 -7.46
N LEU A 465 -16.32 -6.11 -6.84
CA LEU A 465 -15.16 -7.00 -6.99
C LEU A 465 -15.01 -7.54 -8.40
N ARG A 466 -16.11 -7.85 -9.06
CA ARG A 466 -16.09 -8.41 -10.44
C ARG A 466 -15.40 -7.46 -11.43
N GLU A 467 -15.65 -6.16 -11.33
CA GLU A 467 -14.99 -5.15 -12.17
C GLU A 467 -13.51 -5.06 -11.84
N ARG A 468 -13.15 -5.06 -10.55
CA ARG A 468 -11.75 -5.02 -10.09
C ARG A 468 -10.99 -6.25 -10.59
N PHE A 469 -11.55 -7.44 -10.48
CA PHE A 469 -10.91 -8.67 -10.98
C PHE A 469 -10.81 -8.69 -12.51
N SER A 470 -11.76 -8.09 -13.23
CA SER A 470 -11.64 -7.94 -14.67
C SER A 470 -10.48 -7.01 -15.06
N HIS A 471 -10.23 -5.95 -14.30
CA HIS A 471 -9.06 -5.07 -14.48
C HIS A 471 -7.75 -5.82 -14.22
N LEU A 472 -7.65 -6.62 -13.14
CA LEU A 472 -6.48 -7.44 -12.85
C LEU A 472 -6.20 -8.46 -13.97
N ARG A 473 -7.25 -9.08 -14.48
CA ARG A 473 -7.15 -10.01 -15.62
C ARG A 473 -6.63 -9.33 -16.88
N ALA A 474 -7.09 -8.10 -17.16
CA ALA A 474 -6.57 -7.28 -18.26
C ALA A 474 -5.07 -6.94 -18.11
N MET A 475 -4.57 -6.93 -16.88
CA MET A 475 -3.14 -6.77 -16.56
C MET A 475 -2.34 -8.07 -16.61
N GLY A 476 -2.97 -9.20 -16.93
CA GLY A 476 -2.35 -10.53 -16.94
C GLY A 476 -2.18 -11.16 -15.56
N ILE A 477 -2.93 -10.69 -14.55
CA ILE A 477 -2.87 -11.21 -13.17
C ILE A 477 -3.99 -12.23 -12.98
N LYS A 478 -3.64 -13.43 -12.55
CA LYS A 478 -4.58 -14.49 -12.16
C LYS A 478 -5.04 -14.26 -10.71
N THR A 479 -6.36 -14.34 -10.49
CA THR A 479 -6.95 -14.23 -9.14
C THR A 479 -7.42 -15.60 -8.67
N VAL A 480 -7.02 -16.01 -7.47
CA VAL A 480 -7.37 -17.31 -6.87
C VAL A 480 -7.95 -17.08 -5.49
N MET A 481 -9.20 -17.51 -5.29
CA MET A 481 -9.83 -17.48 -3.98
C MET A 481 -9.39 -18.69 -3.16
N ILE A 482 -9.02 -18.48 -1.89
CA ILE A 482 -8.69 -19.53 -0.94
C ILE A 482 -9.78 -19.59 0.14
N THR A 483 -10.26 -20.79 0.46
CA THR A 483 -11.29 -20.97 1.50
C THR A 483 -11.21 -22.35 2.14
N GLY A 484 -11.58 -22.43 3.42
CA GLY A 484 -11.82 -23.70 4.12
C GLY A 484 -13.17 -24.38 3.79
N ASP A 485 -14.03 -23.72 2.99
CA ASP A 485 -15.34 -24.24 2.62
C ASP A 485 -15.25 -25.46 1.70
N ASN A 486 -16.38 -26.19 1.59
CA ASN A 486 -16.50 -27.28 0.62
C ASN A 486 -16.43 -26.76 -0.84
N PRO A 487 -16.07 -27.62 -1.82
CA PRO A 487 -15.89 -27.21 -3.21
C PRO A 487 -17.14 -26.58 -3.87
N LEU A 488 -18.34 -26.99 -3.50
CA LEU A 488 -19.59 -26.45 -4.08
C LEU A 488 -19.82 -25.00 -3.65
N THR A 489 -19.64 -24.72 -2.36
CA THR A 489 -19.71 -23.36 -1.82
C THR A 489 -18.63 -22.47 -2.41
N ALA A 490 -17.39 -22.96 -2.45
CA ALA A 490 -16.27 -22.22 -3.01
C ALA A 490 -16.53 -21.87 -4.48
N ALA A 491 -17.02 -22.81 -5.29
CA ALA A 491 -17.38 -22.58 -6.69
C ALA A 491 -18.47 -21.50 -6.87
N ALA A 492 -19.51 -21.53 -6.02
CA ALA A 492 -20.60 -20.56 -6.07
C ALA A 492 -20.09 -19.14 -5.78
N ILE A 493 -19.32 -18.97 -4.70
CA ILE A 493 -18.77 -17.67 -4.30
C ILE A 493 -17.74 -17.18 -5.32
N ALA A 494 -16.88 -18.05 -5.82
CA ALA A 494 -15.89 -17.73 -6.84
C ALA A 494 -16.54 -17.20 -8.13
N SER A 495 -17.62 -17.86 -8.57
CA SER A 495 -18.41 -17.42 -9.74
C SER A 495 -19.12 -16.10 -9.50
N GLU A 496 -19.71 -15.88 -8.30
CA GLU A 496 -20.37 -14.65 -7.92
C GLU A 496 -19.37 -13.47 -7.87
N ALA A 497 -18.21 -13.69 -7.26
CA ALA A 497 -17.14 -12.69 -7.14
C ALA A 497 -16.43 -12.44 -8.48
N GLY A 498 -16.37 -13.42 -9.38
CA GLY A 498 -15.71 -13.34 -10.66
C GLY A 498 -14.19 -13.56 -10.61
N VAL A 499 -13.69 -14.34 -9.63
CA VAL A 499 -12.29 -14.77 -9.59
C VAL A 499 -12.00 -15.84 -10.67
N ASP A 500 -10.72 -16.02 -11.02
CA ASP A 500 -10.32 -16.93 -12.10
C ASP A 500 -10.27 -18.39 -11.66
N ASP A 501 -9.99 -18.63 -10.37
CA ASP A 501 -9.81 -19.97 -9.81
C ASP A 501 -10.09 -19.97 -8.31
N PHE A 502 -10.18 -21.15 -7.69
CA PHE A 502 -10.34 -21.25 -6.24
C PHE A 502 -9.67 -22.51 -5.68
N LEU A 503 -9.24 -22.45 -4.42
CA LEU A 503 -8.76 -23.56 -3.61
C LEU A 503 -9.75 -23.74 -2.44
N ALA A 504 -10.52 -24.83 -2.47
CA ALA A 504 -11.47 -25.22 -1.43
C ALA A 504 -10.83 -26.12 -0.38
N GLN A 505 -11.40 -26.18 0.83
CA GLN A 505 -10.92 -27.00 1.97
C GLN A 505 -9.44 -26.75 2.29
N ALA A 506 -8.96 -25.53 2.03
CA ALA A 506 -7.56 -25.17 2.11
C ALA A 506 -7.03 -25.22 3.55
N THR A 507 -6.04 -26.10 3.78
CA THR A 507 -5.22 -26.11 4.98
C THR A 507 -4.05 -25.11 4.84
N PRO A 508 -3.38 -24.71 5.92
CA PRO A 508 -2.17 -23.88 5.84
C PRO A 508 -1.08 -24.48 4.95
N LYS A 509 -0.95 -25.80 4.95
CA LYS A 509 0.00 -26.51 4.09
C LYS A 509 -0.35 -26.37 2.61
N GLU A 510 -1.62 -26.57 2.26
CA GLU A 510 -2.07 -26.49 0.87
C GLU A 510 -1.98 -25.05 0.32
N LYS A 511 -2.22 -24.04 1.17
CA LYS A 511 -1.96 -22.64 0.83
C LYS A 511 -0.48 -22.43 0.44
N MET A 512 0.43 -22.93 1.26
CA MET A 512 1.86 -22.81 1.02
C MET A 512 2.32 -23.64 -0.20
N ASP A 513 1.77 -24.85 -0.41
CA ASP A 513 2.10 -25.70 -1.56
C ASP A 513 1.62 -25.05 -2.88
N LEU A 514 0.48 -24.35 -2.87
CA LEU A 514 0.00 -23.58 -4.02
C LEU A 514 0.98 -22.45 -4.37
N ILE A 515 1.44 -21.68 -3.37
CA ILE A 515 2.43 -20.59 -3.58
C ILE A 515 3.71 -21.16 -4.20
N LYS A 516 4.26 -22.23 -3.62
CA LYS A 516 5.49 -22.87 -4.12
C LYS A 516 5.34 -23.40 -5.54
N ARG A 517 4.18 -23.95 -5.89
CA ARG A 517 3.91 -24.42 -7.24
C ARG A 517 3.89 -23.30 -8.26
N GLU A 518 3.19 -22.19 -7.97
CA GLU A 518 3.16 -21.01 -8.86
C GLU A 518 4.58 -20.39 -8.98
N GLN A 519 5.33 -20.32 -7.86
CA GLN A 519 6.73 -19.82 -7.87
C GLN A 519 7.67 -20.73 -8.65
N ALA A 520 7.48 -22.06 -8.63
CA ALA A 520 8.27 -23.00 -9.43
C ALA A 520 8.05 -22.84 -10.94
N GLU A 521 6.90 -22.29 -11.34
CA GLU A 521 6.60 -21.88 -12.73
C GLU A 521 7.20 -20.50 -13.09
N GLY A 522 7.96 -19.87 -12.19
CA GLY A 522 8.55 -18.56 -12.40
C GLY A 522 7.59 -17.38 -12.20
N LYS A 523 6.45 -17.59 -11.55
CA LYS A 523 5.45 -16.57 -11.25
C LYS A 523 5.69 -15.95 -9.88
N LEU A 524 5.45 -14.64 -9.76
CA LEU A 524 5.43 -13.96 -8.47
C LEU A 524 4.01 -14.00 -7.89
N VAL A 525 3.93 -14.36 -6.62
CA VAL A 525 2.68 -14.58 -5.90
C VAL A 525 2.49 -13.52 -4.83
N ALA A 526 1.33 -12.87 -4.83
CA ALA A 526 0.89 -12.03 -3.73
C ALA A 526 -0.25 -12.70 -2.95
N MET A 527 -0.24 -12.53 -1.63
CA MET A 527 -1.25 -13.09 -0.73
C MET A 527 -1.64 -12.07 0.35
N THR A 528 -2.91 -12.07 0.73
CA THR A 528 -3.40 -11.39 1.94
C THR A 528 -3.76 -12.42 3.00
N GLY A 529 -3.58 -12.07 4.28
CA GLY A 529 -3.99 -12.89 5.41
C GLY A 529 -3.98 -12.10 6.71
N ASP A 530 -4.74 -12.58 7.71
CA ASP A 530 -4.87 -11.94 9.02
C ASP A 530 -4.65 -12.92 10.18
N GLY A 531 -4.79 -14.23 9.95
CA GLY A 531 -4.67 -15.27 10.96
C GLY A 531 -3.25 -15.81 11.16
N THR A 532 -3.02 -16.42 12.33
CA THR A 532 -1.78 -17.17 12.61
C THR A 532 -1.57 -18.31 11.61
N ASN A 533 -2.66 -18.88 11.10
CA ASN A 533 -2.63 -19.95 10.10
C ASN A 533 -2.12 -19.47 8.73
N ASP A 534 -2.17 -18.18 8.46
CA ASP A 534 -1.70 -17.56 7.21
C ASP A 534 -0.22 -17.16 7.27
N ALA A 535 0.35 -17.05 8.46
CA ALA A 535 1.73 -16.58 8.65
C ALA A 535 2.76 -17.35 7.81
N PRO A 536 2.75 -18.69 7.73
CA PRO A 536 3.69 -19.42 6.86
C PRO A 536 3.53 -19.11 5.37
N ALA A 537 2.28 -18.93 4.91
CA ALA A 537 1.98 -18.63 3.53
C ALA A 537 2.32 -17.16 3.20
N LEU A 538 2.08 -16.20 4.12
CA LEU A 538 2.50 -14.81 3.98
C LEU A 538 4.03 -14.66 3.89
N ALA A 539 4.77 -15.43 4.70
CA ALA A 539 6.23 -15.44 4.65
C ALA A 539 6.78 -16.05 3.36
N GLN A 540 6.09 -17.03 2.77
CA GLN A 540 6.48 -17.70 1.52
C GLN A 540 6.17 -16.83 0.30
N ALA A 541 5.09 -16.05 0.31
CA ALA A 541 4.68 -15.22 -0.80
C ALA A 541 5.71 -14.12 -1.12
N ASP A 542 5.86 -13.77 -2.39
CA ASP A 542 6.73 -12.66 -2.83
C ASP A 542 6.21 -11.32 -2.30
N VAL A 543 4.89 -11.20 -2.19
CA VAL A 543 4.19 -10.08 -1.56
C VAL A 543 3.18 -10.64 -0.56
N GLY A 544 3.55 -10.67 0.72
CA GLY A 544 2.67 -11.05 1.82
C GLY A 544 2.13 -9.81 2.52
N VAL A 545 0.82 -9.57 2.42
CA VAL A 545 0.15 -8.41 3.02
C VAL A 545 -0.64 -8.86 4.25
N ALA A 546 -0.13 -8.52 5.42
CA ALA A 546 -0.84 -8.74 6.68
C ALA A 546 -1.84 -7.61 6.95
N MET A 547 -2.98 -7.95 7.55
CA MET A 547 -3.95 -6.97 8.01
C MET A 547 -3.53 -6.39 9.36
N ASN A 548 -3.79 -5.10 9.60
CA ASN A 548 -3.51 -4.48 10.90
C ASN A 548 -4.35 -5.09 12.02
N THR A 549 -5.57 -5.55 11.72
CA THR A 549 -6.41 -6.29 12.67
C THR A 549 -5.95 -7.72 12.91
N GLY A 550 -5.04 -8.23 12.10
CA GLY A 550 -4.53 -9.59 12.19
C GLY A 550 -3.60 -9.83 13.38
N THR A 551 -3.25 -11.10 13.56
CA THR A 551 -2.36 -11.56 14.63
C THR A 551 -0.94 -10.99 14.49
N GLN A 552 -0.22 -10.92 15.59
CA GLN A 552 1.19 -10.49 15.59
C GLN A 552 2.05 -11.38 14.67
N ALA A 553 1.80 -12.68 14.68
CA ALA A 553 2.50 -13.64 13.82
C ALA A 553 2.28 -13.34 12.32
N ALA A 554 1.07 -12.97 11.91
CA ALA A 554 0.78 -12.57 10.54
C ALA A 554 1.50 -11.27 10.16
N LYS A 555 1.50 -10.26 11.05
CA LYS A 555 2.19 -8.97 10.82
C LYS A 555 3.70 -9.12 10.69
N GLU A 556 4.31 -10.05 11.44
CA GLU A 556 5.75 -10.33 11.38
C GLU A 556 6.14 -11.16 10.16
N ALA A 557 5.25 -12.03 9.70
CA ALA A 557 5.47 -12.87 8.54
C ALA A 557 5.30 -12.11 7.22
N GLY A 558 4.38 -11.14 7.16
CA GLY A 558 4.15 -10.34 5.97
C GLY A 558 5.29 -9.35 5.69
N ASN A 559 5.56 -9.08 4.42
CA ASN A 559 6.49 -8.04 4.01
C ASN A 559 5.81 -6.69 3.71
N MET A 560 4.48 -6.64 3.87
CA MET A 560 3.64 -5.44 3.88
C MET A 560 2.56 -5.56 4.97
N VAL A 561 2.10 -4.42 5.47
CA VAL A 561 0.95 -4.33 6.39
C VAL A 561 -0.06 -3.33 5.85
N ASP A 562 -1.30 -3.77 5.68
CA ASP A 562 -2.43 -2.91 5.38
C ASP A 562 -3.03 -2.36 6.68
N LEU A 563 -2.89 -1.06 6.89
CA LEU A 563 -3.31 -0.38 8.12
C LEU A 563 -4.84 -0.26 8.23
N ASP A 564 -5.55 -0.22 7.11
CA ASP A 564 -7.02 -0.15 7.08
C ASP A 564 -7.68 -1.54 7.19
N SER A 565 -6.88 -2.60 7.19
CA SER A 565 -7.37 -3.98 7.17
C SER A 565 -8.40 -4.25 6.07
N ASN A 566 -8.17 -3.64 4.91
CA ASN A 566 -8.99 -3.82 3.73
C ASN A 566 -8.30 -4.71 2.69
N PRO A 567 -8.62 -5.99 2.65
CA PRO A 567 -7.91 -6.95 1.79
C PRO A 567 -7.97 -6.63 0.29
N THR A 568 -8.94 -5.82 -0.15
CA THR A 568 -9.01 -5.38 -1.56
C THR A 568 -7.90 -4.40 -1.92
N LYS A 569 -7.19 -3.83 -0.93
CA LYS A 569 -6.02 -2.96 -1.16
C LYS A 569 -4.85 -3.65 -1.83
N LEU A 570 -4.80 -4.98 -1.83
CA LEU A 570 -3.81 -5.70 -2.60
C LEU A 570 -3.85 -5.31 -4.09
N ILE A 571 -5.00 -4.91 -4.61
CA ILE A 571 -5.17 -4.41 -5.98
C ILE A 571 -4.43 -3.08 -6.15
N GLU A 572 -4.66 -2.13 -5.24
CA GLU A 572 -3.98 -0.83 -5.26
C GLU A 572 -2.47 -0.99 -5.05
N ILE A 573 -2.03 -1.92 -4.20
CA ILE A 573 -0.62 -2.25 -3.97
C ILE A 573 0.04 -2.68 -5.30
N VAL A 574 -0.60 -3.59 -6.03
CA VAL A 574 -0.11 -4.06 -7.33
C VAL A 574 -0.09 -2.93 -8.37
N GLU A 575 -1.12 -2.10 -8.42
CA GLU A 575 -1.17 -0.95 -9.33
C GLU A 575 -0.05 0.05 -9.05
N ILE A 576 0.23 0.35 -7.77
CA ILE A 576 1.33 1.24 -7.35
C ILE A 576 2.69 0.64 -7.71
N GLY A 577 2.87 -0.68 -7.47
CA GLY A 577 4.07 -1.40 -7.88
C GLY A 577 4.30 -1.34 -9.39
N LYS A 578 3.26 -1.62 -10.20
CA LYS A 578 3.31 -1.49 -11.66
C LYS A 578 3.62 -0.06 -12.10
N GLN A 579 3.02 0.94 -11.47
CA GLN A 579 3.30 2.35 -11.75
C GLN A 579 4.77 2.70 -11.45
N LEU A 580 5.35 2.14 -10.38
CA LEU A 580 6.76 2.33 -10.04
C LEU A 580 7.67 1.78 -11.13
N LEU A 581 7.45 0.53 -11.56
CA LEU A 581 8.22 -0.12 -12.62
C LEU A 581 8.08 0.63 -13.96
N MET A 582 6.87 1.03 -14.32
CA MET A 582 6.61 1.84 -15.52
C MET A 582 7.34 3.19 -15.48
N THR A 583 7.33 3.86 -14.35
CA THR A 583 8.00 5.16 -14.18
C THR A 583 9.49 5.01 -14.36
N ARG A 584 10.08 3.98 -13.75
CA ARG A 584 11.50 3.67 -13.91
C ARG A 584 11.86 3.36 -15.35
N GLY A 585 11.09 2.49 -16.02
CA GLY A 585 11.27 2.13 -17.42
C GLY A 585 11.14 3.34 -18.36
N ALA A 586 10.13 4.17 -18.16
CA ALA A 586 9.88 5.37 -18.96
C ALA A 586 11.03 6.40 -18.83
N LEU A 587 11.48 6.68 -17.60
CA LEU A 587 12.57 7.63 -17.37
C LEU A 587 13.93 7.08 -17.82
N THR A 588 14.16 5.77 -17.71
CA THR A 588 15.38 5.13 -18.27
C THR A 588 15.39 5.23 -19.79
N THR A 589 14.28 4.91 -20.46
CA THR A 589 14.15 5.04 -21.91
C THR A 589 14.36 6.48 -22.36
N PHE A 590 13.74 7.44 -21.68
CA PHE A 590 13.92 8.86 -21.96
C PHE A 590 15.38 9.30 -21.79
N SER A 591 16.03 8.89 -20.68
CA SER A 591 17.44 9.27 -20.41
C SER A 591 18.38 8.79 -21.49
N ILE A 592 18.31 7.51 -21.87
CA ILE A 592 19.17 6.94 -22.91
C ILE A 592 18.92 7.65 -24.26
N SER A 593 17.66 7.88 -24.61
CA SER A 593 17.29 8.57 -25.86
C SER A 593 17.72 10.03 -25.87
N ASN A 594 17.61 10.71 -24.73
CA ASN A 594 18.01 12.10 -24.54
C ASN A 594 19.54 12.31 -24.73
N ASP A 595 20.34 11.34 -24.33
CA ASP A 595 21.80 11.46 -24.44
C ASP A 595 22.27 11.42 -25.90
N VAL A 596 21.54 10.74 -26.79
CA VAL A 596 21.86 10.67 -28.24
C VAL A 596 21.90 12.07 -28.88
N ALA A 597 20.93 12.94 -28.58
CA ALA A 597 20.88 14.29 -29.18
C ALA A 597 22.10 15.16 -28.83
N LYS A 598 22.69 14.95 -27.65
CA LYS A 598 23.86 15.72 -27.17
C LYS A 598 25.10 15.42 -28.00
N TYR A 599 25.21 14.22 -28.61
CA TYR A 599 26.32 13.87 -29.50
C TYR A 599 26.31 14.75 -30.76
N PHE A 600 25.13 15.05 -31.30
CA PHE A 600 24.98 15.93 -32.44
C PHE A 600 25.24 17.41 -32.11
N ALA A 601 25.27 17.80 -30.84
CA ALA A 601 25.68 19.13 -30.40
C ALA A 601 27.18 19.21 -30.19
N ILE A 602 27.78 18.28 -29.41
CA ILE A 602 29.12 18.41 -28.88
C ILE A 602 30.18 17.93 -29.86
N ILE A 603 29.99 16.79 -30.54
CA ILE A 603 31.01 16.22 -31.45
C ILE A 603 31.32 17.15 -32.62
N PRO A 604 30.34 17.72 -33.35
CA PRO A 604 30.64 18.72 -34.36
C PRO A 604 31.35 19.95 -33.78
N ALA A 605 30.90 20.43 -32.62
CA ALA A 605 31.51 21.58 -31.96
C ALA A 605 32.99 21.37 -31.62
N MET A 606 33.38 20.15 -31.22
CA MET A 606 34.79 19.83 -30.89
C MET A 606 35.69 19.70 -32.12
N PHE A 607 35.19 19.15 -33.23
CA PHE A 607 36.03 18.64 -34.31
C PHE A 607 35.76 19.24 -35.68
N ALA A 608 34.66 20.01 -35.88
CA ALA A 608 34.37 20.58 -37.20
C ALA A 608 35.41 21.59 -37.70
N GLY A 609 36.19 22.18 -36.80
CA GLY A 609 37.31 23.05 -37.17
C GLY A 609 38.47 22.29 -37.82
N ALA A 610 38.79 21.09 -37.36
CA ALA A 610 39.83 20.23 -37.95
C ALA A 610 39.23 19.33 -39.07
N PHE A 611 37.99 18.92 -38.93
CA PHE A 611 37.27 18.05 -39.86
C PHE A 611 35.98 18.68 -40.33
N PRO A 612 35.97 19.57 -41.35
CA PRO A 612 34.76 20.31 -41.78
C PRO A 612 33.59 19.43 -42.14
N VAL A 613 33.85 18.18 -42.62
CA VAL A 613 32.79 17.19 -42.94
C VAL A 613 31.90 16.90 -41.71
N LEU A 614 32.41 16.95 -40.50
CA LEU A 614 31.61 16.73 -39.29
C LEU A 614 30.57 17.83 -39.05
N ASN A 615 30.64 18.95 -39.75
CA ASN A 615 29.60 19.99 -39.67
C ASN A 615 28.24 19.50 -40.22
N THR A 616 28.25 18.45 -41.05
CA THR A 616 27.00 17.79 -41.48
C THR A 616 26.22 17.19 -40.33
N LEU A 617 26.87 16.86 -39.21
CA LEU A 617 26.24 16.37 -37.98
C LEU A 617 25.63 17.50 -37.12
N ASN A 618 25.91 18.77 -37.43
CA ASN A 618 25.28 19.91 -36.76
C ASN A 618 23.84 20.13 -37.26
N ILE A 619 23.00 19.11 -37.07
CA ILE A 619 21.60 19.09 -37.51
C ILE A 619 20.79 20.23 -36.87
N MET A 620 21.16 20.64 -35.68
CA MET A 620 20.52 21.74 -34.93
C MET A 620 20.94 23.12 -35.44
N HIS A 621 21.96 23.22 -36.32
CA HIS A 621 22.55 24.49 -36.79
C HIS A 621 22.91 25.43 -35.63
N LEU A 622 23.68 24.90 -34.65
CA LEU A 622 24.17 25.65 -33.49
C LEU A 622 25.20 26.68 -33.96
N LYS A 623 25.18 27.87 -33.36
CA LYS A 623 25.89 29.06 -33.90
C LYS A 623 27.40 29.00 -33.76
N THR A 624 27.90 28.60 -32.59
CA THR A 624 29.33 28.52 -32.30
C THR A 624 29.67 27.21 -31.56
N PRO A 625 30.91 26.72 -31.61
CA PRO A 625 31.33 25.56 -30.82
C PRO A 625 31.09 25.76 -29.32
N GLY A 626 31.40 26.97 -28.80
CA GLY A 626 31.20 27.30 -27.38
C GLY A 626 29.72 27.27 -27.00
N SER A 627 28.84 27.89 -27.84
CA SER A 627 27.41 27.89 -27.55
C SER A 627 26.80 26.49 -27.65
N ALA A 628 27.27 25.64 -28.53
CA ALA A 628 26.81 24.28 -28.71
C ALA A 628 27.10 23.41 -27.47
N ILE A 629 28.31 23.48 -26.94
CA ILE A 629 28.74 22.73 -25.74
C ILE A 629 27.97 23.26 -24.53
N LEU A 630 27.95 24.60 -24.35
CA LEU A 630 27.28 25.22 -23.20
C LEU A 630 25.79 24.92 -23.18
N SER A 631 25.09 25.02 -24.33
CA SER A 631 23.65 24.74 -24.41
C SER A 631 23.34 23.26 -24.12
N ALA A 632 24.19 22.33 -24.52
CA ALA A 632 24.04 20.90 -24.18
C ALA A 632 24.19 20.66 -22.67
N VAL A 633 25.17 21.30 -22.02
CA VAL A 633 25.37 21.19 -20.56
C VAL A 633 24.23 21.83 -19.79
N ILE A 634 23.78 23.02 -20.19
CA ILE A 634 22.62 23.69 -19.58
C ILE A 634 21.36 22.83 -19.72
N PHE A 635 21.11 22.30 -20.90
CA PHE A 635 19.96 21.44 -21.14
C PHE A 635 20.02 20.19 -20.25
N ASN A 636 21.20 19.57 -20.09
CA ASN A 636 21.41 18.41 -19.24
C ASN A 636 21.03 18.68 -17.77
N ALA A 637 21.36 19.87 -17.25
CA ALA A 637 21.00 20.27 -15.90
C ALA A 637 19.47 20.54 -15.77
N LEU A 638 18.88 21.26 -16.73
CA LEU A 638 17.49 21.67 -16.69
C LEU A 638 16.52 20.50 -16.88
N ILE A 639 16.86 19.51 -17.68
CA ILE A 639 16.00 18.36 -17.91
C ILE A 639 15.81 17.51 -16.65
N ILE A 640 16.83 17.42 -15.78
CA ILE A 640 16.69 16.75 -14.49
C ILE A 640 15.61 17.44 -13.68
N VAL A 641 15.65 18.78 -13.57
CA VAL A 641 14.64 19.57 -12.85
C VAL A 641 13.24 19.36 -13.43
N ALA A 642 13.12 19.40 -14.75
CA ALA A 642 11.83 19.22 -15.44
C ALA A 642 11.22 17.82 -15.22
N LEU A 643 12.05 16.79 -14.98
CA LEU A 643 11.60 15.42 -14.75
C LEU A 643 11.36 15.08 -13.27
N ILE A 644 11.77 15.93 -12.31
CA ILE A 644 11.48 15.72 -10.88
C ILE A 644 9.97 15.48 -10.62
N PRO A 645 9.03 16.31 -11.12
CA PRO A 645 7.61 16.05 -10.91
C PRO A 645 7.15 14.70 -11.44
N LEU A 646 7.69 14.25 -12.59
CA LEU A 646 7.37 12.96 -13.16
C LEU A 646 7.95 11.80 -12.34
N ALA A 647 9.17 11.93 -11.83
CA ALA A 647 9.79 10.95 -10.94
C ALA A 647 9.00 10.79 -9.64
N LEU A 648 8.56 11.90 -9.03
CA LEU A 648 7.84 11.91 -7.77
C LEU A 648 6.36 11.48 -7.89
N ARG A 649 5.65 11.90 -8.93
CA ARG A 649 4.24 11.50 -9.17
C ARG A 649 4.09 10.13 -9.79
N GLY A 650 5.10 9.71 -10.54
CA GLY A 650 5.03 8.54 -11.42
C GLY A 650 4.29 8.82 -12.73
N VAL A 651 4.54 7.95 -13.68
CA VAL A 651 3.81 7.91 -14.95
C VAL A 651 2.40 7.41 -14.70
N LYS A 652 1.40 8.01 -15.34
CA LYS A 652 0.00 7.58 -15.19
C LYS A 652 -0.15 6.13 -15.64
N TYR A 653 -0.55 5.27 -14.72
CA TYR A 653 -0.81 3.88 -15.00
C TYR A 653 -2.06 3.73 -15.88
N ARG A 654 -1.97 2.86 -16.88
CA ARG A 654 -3.11 2.41 -17.70
C ARG A 654 -3.03 0.89 -17.81
N PRO A 655 -4.09 0.14 -17.50
CA PRO A 655 -4.11 -1.31 -17.64
C PRO A 655 -3.94 -1.68 -19.12
N MET A 656 -2.82 -2.30 -19.47
CA MET A 656 -2.55 -2.77 -20.85
C MET A 656 -1.50 -3.89 -20.81
N GLY A 657 -1.51 -4.74 -21.82
CA GLY A 657 -0.53 -5.82 -21.93
C GLY A 657 0.90 -5.32 -22.12
N ALA A 658 1.88 -6.12 -21.73
CA ALA A 658 3.31 -5.77 -21.72
C ALA A 658 3.82 -5.25 -23.08
N ALA A 659 3.42 -5.86 -24.20
CA ALA A 659 3.82 -5.43 -25.55
C ALA A 659 3.29 -4.03 -25.91
N ALA A 660 2.04 -3.73 -25.54
CA ALA A 660 1.45 -2.40 -25.77
C ALA A 660 2.13 -1.34 -24.90
N LEU A 661 2.47 -1.71 -23.66
CA LEU A 661 3.20 -0.86 -22.74
C LEU A 661 4.59 -0.50 -23.25
N LEU A 662 5.35 -1.51 -23.71
CA LEU A 662 6.69 -1.32 -24.30
C LEU A 662 6.62 -0.41 -25.52
N ARG A 663 5.67 -0.67 -26.44
CA ARG A 663 5.48 0.17 -27.64
C ARG A 663 5.16 1.62 -27.26
N ASN A 664 4.28 1.83 -26.29
CA ASN A 664 3.92 3.17 -25.84
C ASN A 664 5.11 3.89 -25.18
N ASN A 665 5.90 3.18 -24.38
CA ASN A 665 7.13 3.72 -23.78
C ASN A 665 8.15 4.14 -24.85
N LEU A 666 8.39 3.30 -25.85
CA LEU A 666 9.32 3.61 -26.93
C LEU A 666 8.84 4.80 -27.76
N LEU A 667 7.53 4.89 -28.06
CA LEU A 667 6.98 6.01 -28.83
C LEU A 667 6.98 7.33 -28.04
N VAL A 668 6.53 7.32 -26.77
CA VAL A 668 6.40 8.55 -25.99
C VAL A 668 7.75 8.99 -25.41
N TYR A 669 8.44 8.09 -24.72
CA TYR A 669 9.66 8.42 -23.99
C TYR A 669 10.93 8.20 -24.81
N GLY A 670 10.94 7.23 -25.73
CA GLY A 670 12.06 7.01 -26.66
C GLY A 670 12.10 8.11 -27.70
N PHE A 671 11.07 8.23 -28.54
CA PHE A 671 11.00 9.26 -29.58
C PHE A 671 10.94 10.67 -28.99
N GLY A 672 10.14 10.89 -27.93
CA GLY A 672 10.10 12.17 -27.21
C GLY A 672 11.46 12.51 -26.59
N GLY A 673 12.19 11.52 -26.05
CA GLY A 673 13.55 11.66 -25.52
C GLY A 673 14.57 12.08 -26.57
N ILE A 674 14.35 11.74 -27.84
CA ILE A 674 15.18 12.22 -28.96
C ILE A 674 14.78 13.66 -29.33
N VAL A 675 13.50 13.93 -29.55
CA VAL A 675 13.01 15.21 -30.10
C VAL A 675 13.19 16.38 -29.12
N VAL A 676 12.84 16.17 -27.84
CA VAL A 676 12.87 17.23 -26.81
C VAL A 676 14.26 17.87 -26.66
N PRO A 677 15.38 17.12 -26.62
CA PRO A 677 16.70 17.72 -26.52
C PRO A 677 17.11 18.51 -27.77
N PHE A 678 16.76 18.04 -28.98
CA PHE A 678 17.04 18.80 -30.19
C PHE A 678 16.40 20.19 -30.15
N ILE A 679 15.14 20.27 -29.72
CA ILE A 679 14.43 21.54 -29.55
C ILE A 679 15.02 22.34 -28.40
N GLY A 680 15.22 21.71 -27.24
CA GLY A 680 15.66 22.39 -26.00
C GLY A 680 17.07 22.95 -26.13
N ILE A 681 18.02 22.19 -26.66
CA ILE A 681 19.40 22.63 -26.90
C ILE A 681 19.41 23.80 -27.88
N LYS A 682 18.61 23.73 -28.97
CA LYS A 682 18.52 24.82 -29.93
C LYS A 682 17.93 26.09 -29.34
N LEU A 683 16.89 26.00 -28.52
CA LEU A 683 16.30 27.16 -27.84
C LEU A 683 17.29 27.82 -26.88
N ILE A 684 18.05 27.02 -26.15
CA ILE A 684 19.11 27.50 -25.23
C ILE A 684 20.23 28.16 -26.04
N ASP A 685 20.68 27.55 -27.17
CA ASP A 685 21.70 28.14 -28.06
C ASP A 685 21.29 29.53 -28.56
N ILE A 686 20.04 29.69 -28.97
CA ILE A 686 19.51 31.00 -29.39
C ILE A 686 19.54 31.97 -28.22
N LEU A 687 19.08 31.56 -27.04
CA LEU A 687 19.03 32.41 -25.85
C LEU A 687 20.42 32.90 -25.43
N ILE A 688 21.38 31.99 -25.25
CA ILE A 688 22.73 32.33 -24.78
C ILE A 688 23.52 33.17 -25.79
N THR A 689 23.29 32.92 -27.08
CA THR A 689 23.92 33.72 -28.14
C THR A 689 23.30 35.11 -28.33
N THR A 690 22.01 35.28 -28.07
CA THR A 690 21.36 36.61 -28.11
C THR A 690 21.75 37.46 -26.93
N VAL A 691 21.94 36.87 -25.75
CA VAL A 691 22.38 37.53 -24.53
C VAL A 691 23.91 37.79 -24.49
N GLY A 692 24.68 37.23 -25.45
CA GLY A 692 26.13 37.38 -25.53
C GLY A 692 26.89 36.60 -24.43
N LEU A 693 26.35 35.49 -24.00
CA LEU A 693 26.97 34.61 -23.02
C LEU A 693 27.90 33.54 -23.63
N ALA A 694 27.84 33.35 -24.96
CA ALA A 694 28.68 32.38 -25.69
C ALA A 694 29.10 32.90 -27.06
#